data_a1b00efb34bbb76e49c5871f49d7f5a5
#
_entry.id   a1b00efb34bbb76e49c5871f49d7f5a5
#
_cell.length_a   1.000
_cell.length_b   1.000
_cell.length_c   1.000
_cell.angle_alpha   90.00
_cell.angle_beta   90.00
_cell.angle_gamma   90.00
#
_symmetry.space_group_name_H-M   'P 1'
#
loop_
_entity.id
_entity.type
_entity.pdbx_description
1 polymer ?
#
loop_
_entity_poly.entity_id
_entity_poly.type
_entity_poly.pdbx_seq_one_letter_code
_entity_poly.pdbx_strand_id
1 'polypeptide(L)'
;MPSLSDEQKRRVRALARSTSDAKIGKKLGLEPGAVKAFREQEAAAQRQRRERVFKILLPAVPLLLLLLCEALLRLTDYGGSLALFVPAETAPGYLKINENVGRRYFPALAVAPEVSNDLVRTAKPPGTYRIFVLGESTTAGYPYLYNGSMSKMLQQRLRDYFPDREIEIANLAMPAINSFALRDLGPELLAQQPDALIIYCGHNEFYGALGVASTESLGRWRSLINLYLELQQFKIMRFLRAQIAAVQKWFGPAHSPAGNANATLMEQMVGDQAIPYQSEKYRRAREFFTANLKDLINAAQRQGVTVLLANLVSNERDLPPFADIFNPVTPRATFLAALERSRQLATQGNLQAALALCDSLQQVDAAPACLHFQRARILEGMGRFAEAAAAYQTSRDLDGLRFRAATDFNHGLAEVAQATGAVLVDVHAAFTRASPHGLIGNHLLLEHVHPNLHGYFLMAAELCRALQQQGMIAVDWDQTRARPDSVYWQERGVTALDEEVAAIRMAVLLNNWPFVPRERSWPLRYQPKDYLQSLAYAMWRREQTWEKVHVLLAEDYEKKGRLELAVKEYEALILQTPHNPSPYIRAGLLYANLQDFDRAQDRMLRALALTPSLEAYQVVGAILLNRGQPAQSLPYLQKALQLAPGDGRTLYNLATAHLMLGQTEPARTCVAQLEKLMPGSAEVAQLRRSLASPQPAR
;
A
#
# COMPACT_ATOMS: atom_id res chain seq x y z
N MET A 1 48.89 42.51 -47.94
CA MET A 1 48.92 43.76 -47.18
C MET A 1 49.75 43.53 -45.90
N PRO A 2 50.69 44.40 -45.52
CA PRO A 2 51.44 44.19 -44.29
C PRO A 2 50.51 44.17 -43.06
N SER A 3 50.60 43.13 -42.21
CA SER A 3 49.82 43.00 -41.01
C SER A 3 50.25 44.06 -39.96
N LEU A 4 49.30 44.80 -39.40
CA LEU A 4 49.57 45.76 -38.33
C LEU A 4 50.23 45.08 -37.13
N SER A 5 51.29 45.72 -36.57
CA SER A 5 51.91 45.28 -35.32
C SER A 5 50.93 45.40 -34.18
N ASP A 6 51.16 44.66 -33.06
CA ASP A 6 50.22 44.70 -31.91
C ASP A 6 50.16 46.08 -31.24
N GLU A 7 51.24 46.84 -31.29
CA GLU A 7 51.26 48.23 -30.83
C GLU A 7 50.40 49.13 -31.73
N GLN A 8 50.53 49.00 -33.05
CA GLN A 8 49.70 49.69 -34.01
C GLN A 8 48.21 49.35 -33.85
N LYS A 9 47.86 48.08 -33.63
CA LYS A 9 46.49 47.63 -33.36
C LYS A 9 45.93 48.27 -32.07
N ARG A 10 46.74 48.39 -30.96
CA ARG A 10 46.34 49.08 -29.76
C ARG A 10 46.06 50.56 -29.98
N ARG A 11 46.96 51.28 -30.71
CA ARG A 11 46.80 52.69 -31.02
C ARG A 11 45.58 52.94 -31.95
N VAL A 12 45.33 52.09 -32.92
CA VAL A 12 44.10 52.14 -33.76
C VAL A 12 42.85 52.01 -32.91
N ARG A 13 42.80 51.04 -31.96
CA ARG A 13 41.68 50.89 -31.01
C ARG A 13 41.44 52.13 -30.16
N ALA A 14 42.47 52.73 -29.63
CA ALA A 14 42.37 53.92 -28.80
C ALA A 14 41.78 55.13 -29.57
N LEU A 15 42.11 55.29 -30.86
CA LEU A 15 41.64 56.39 -31.67
C LEU A 15 40.32 56.13 -32.42
N ALA A 16 39.91 54.89 -32.49
CA ALA A 16 38.74 54.44 -33.26
C ALA A 16 37.37 54.98 -32.78
N ARG A 17 37.30 55.45 -31.51
CA ARG A 17 36.04 55.95 -30.91
C ARG A 17 35.60 57.34 -31.43
N SER A 18 36.51 58.13 -31.93
CA SER A 18 36.22 59.54 -32.27
C SER A 18 36.81 60.05 -33.61
N THR A 19 37.44 59.17 -34.39
CA THR A 19 38.23 59.63 -35.54
C THR A 19 38.00 58.74 -36.79
N SER A 20 37.93 59.31 -37.97
CA SER A 20 37.79 58.56 -39.24
C SER A 20 39.06 57.80 -39.62
N ASP A 21 38.93 56.72 -40.35
CA ASP A 21 40.02 55.81 -40.75
C ASP A 21 41.16 56.56 -41.47
N ALA A 22 40.82 57.55 -42.34
CA ALA A 22 41.77 58.36 -43.00
C ALA A 22 42.59 59.24 -42.05
N LYS A 23 41.97 59.81 -40.99
CA LYS A 23 42.70 60.62 -39.98
C LYS A 23 43.55 59.76 -39.05
N ILE A 24 43.07 58.52 -38.72
CA ILE A 24 43.86 57.56 -37.94
C ILE A 24 45.08 57.10 -38.74
N GLY A 25 44.90 56.78 -40.02
CA GLY A 25 46.01 56.45 -40.90
C GLY A 25 47.08 57.53 -40.98
N LYS A 26 46.70 58.81 -41.20
CA LYS A 26 47.58 59.95 -41.24
C LYS A 26 48.32 60.15 -39.90
N LYS A 27 47.66 60.00 -38.74
CA LYS A 27 48.23 60.18 -37.42
C LYS A 27 49.21 59.07 -37.00
N LEU A 28 49.05 57.85 -37.50
CA LEU A 28 49.87 56.73 -37.17
C LEU A 28 50.83 56.26 -38.28
N GLY A 29 50.90 56.99 -39.41
CA GLY A 29 51.71 56.63 -40.56
C GLY A 29 51.30 55.36 -41.25
N LEU A 30 50.00 55.03 -41.25
CA LEU A 30 49.41 53.79 -41.79
C LEU A 30 48.55 54.11 -43.01
N GLU A 31 48.49 53.19 -43.94
CA GLU A 31 47.56 53.33 -45.06
C GLU A 31 46.10 53.29 -44.56
N PRO A 32 45.23 54.21 -45.00
CA PRO A 32 43.83 54.23 -44.57
C PRO A 32 43.08 52.90 -44.84
N GLY A 33 43.46 52.19 -45.91
CA GLY A 33 42.93 50.85 -46.27
C GLY A 33 43.26 49.78 -45.22
N ALA A 34 44.47 49.82 -44.64
CA ALA A 34 44.88 48.86 -43.63
C ALA A 34 44.17 49.12 -42.29
N VAL A 35 43.91 50.38 -41.92
CA VAL A 35 43.12 50.75 -40.76
C VAL A 35 41.66 50.31 -40.90
N LYS A 36 41.06 50.51 -42.08
CA LYS A 36 39.69 50.08 -42.39
C LYS A 36 39.56 48.55 -42.32
N ALA A 37 40.47 47.84 -43.00
CA ALA A 37 40.46 46.35 -42.98
C ALA A 37 40.60 45.80 -41.55
N PHE A 38 41.48 46.36 -40.71
CA PHE A 38 41.61 45.95 -39.29
C PHE A 38 40.33 46.20 -38.50
N ARG A 39 39.69 47.36 -38.65
CA ARG A 39 38.41 47.66 -37.97
C ARG A 39 37.27 46.76 -38.40
N GLU A 40 37.19 46.47 -39.73
CA GLU A 40 36.21 45.51 -40.25
C GLU A 40 36.45 44.11 -39.70
N GLN A 41 37.71 43.69 -39.63
CA GLN A 41 38.09 42.41 -39.04
C GLN A 41 37.77 42.33 -37.53
N GLU A 42 38.03 43.41 -36.81
CA GLU A 42 37.69 43.54 -35.39
C GLU A 42 36.17 43.56 -35.17
N ALA A 43 35.44 44.29 -35.97
CA ALA A 43 33.97 44.31 -35.92
C ALA A 43 33.38 42.97 -36.26
N ALA A 44 33.94 42.24 -37.21
CA ALA A 44 33.52 40.85 -37.54
C ALA A 44 33.84 39.90 -36.36
N ALA A 45 35.02 40.00 -35.77
CA ALA A 45 35.39 39.22 -34.59
C ALA A 45 34.49 39.49 -33.37
N GLN A 46 34.15 40.78 -33.15
CA GLN A 46 33.19 41.15 -32.09
C GLN A 46 31.77 40.64 -32.36
N ARG A 47 31.32 40.68 -33.63
CA ARG A 47 30.03 40.11 -34.03
C ARG A 47 30.02 38.59 -33.79
N GLN A 48 31.06 37.87 -34.22
CA GLN A 48 31.17 36.42 -33.99
C GLN A 48 31.19 36.09 -32.48
N ARG A 49 31.91 36.89 -31.63
CA ARG A 49 31.91 36.71 -30.21
C ARG A 49 30.53 36.96 -29.61
N ARG A 50 29.83 38.00 -30.00
CA ARG A 50 28.45 38.30 -29.58
C ARG A 50 27.49 37.17 -30.00
N GLU A 51 27.61 36.67 -31.22
CA GLU A 51 26.82 35.56 -31.70
C GLU A 51 27.07 34.26 -30.91
N ARG A 52 28.33 33.96 -30.60
CA ARG A 52 28.68 32.82 -29.72
C ARG A 52 28.10 32.99 -28.31
N VAL A 53 28.26 34.16 -27.72
CA VAL A 53 27.71 34.47 -26.40
C VAL A 53 26.17 34.36 -26.45
N PHE A 54 25.54 34.93 -27.49
CA PHE A 54 24.09 34.84 -27.65
C PHE A 54 23.60 33.38 -27.82
N LYS A 55 24.31 32.57 -28.64
CA LYS A 55 24.01 31.14 -28.82
C LYS A 55 24.14 30.33 -27.52
N ILE A 56 25.00 30.76 -26.56
CA ILE A 56 25.13 30.13 -25.23
C ILE A 56 24.05 30.68 -24.30
N LEU A 57 23.84 31.99 -24.28
CA LEU A 57 22.87 32.61 -23.36
C LEU A 57 21.42 32.28 -23.73
N LEU A 58 21.10 32.08 -24.99
CA LEU A 58 19.74 31.78 -25.46
C LEU A 58 19.14 30.56 -24.79
N PRO A 59 19.82 29.39 -24.67
CA PRO A 59 19.35 28.25 -23.90
C PRO A 59 19.68 28.36 -22.39
N ALA A 60 20.75 29.04 -21.98
CA ALA A 60 21.19 29.10 -20.59
C ALA A 60 20.25 29.95 -19.72
N VAL A 61 19.77 31.08 -20.22
CA VAL A 61 18.89 31.98 -19.44
C VAL A 61 17.55 31.30 -19.07
N PRO A 62 16.81 30.67 -20.01
CA PRO A 62 15.60 29.91 -19.65
C PRO A 62 15.89 28.80 -18.65
N LEU A 63 17.00 28.06 -18.83
CA LEU A 63 17.38 27.00 -17.89
C LEU A 63 17.65 27.54 -16.48
N LEU A 64 18.39 28.65 -16.38
CA LEU A 64 18.64 29.30 -15.08
C LEU A 64 17.34 29.81 -14.43
N LEU A 65 16.43 30.36 -15.20
CA LEU A 65 15.10 30.75 -14.72
C LEU A 65 14.29 29.56 -14.20
N LEU A 66 14.32 28.44 -14.90
CA LEU A 66 13.67 27.21 -14.45
C LEU A 66 14.28 26.71 -13.14
N LEU A 67 15.61 26.70 -13.04
CA LEU A 67 16.31 26.31 -11.79
C LEU A 67 16.00 27.27 -10.63
N LEU A 68 15.93 28.58 -10.88
CA LEU A 68 15.56 29.55 -9.88
C LEU A 68 14.10 29.37 -9.42
N CYS A 69 13.19 29.18 -10.34
CA CYS A 69 11.79 28.86 -10.03
C CYS A 69 11.68 27.55 -9.20
N GLU A 70 12.38 26.49 -9.59
CA GLU A 70 12.43 25.24 -8.82
C GLU A 70 12.94 25.48 -7.39
N ALA A 71 14.03 26.26 -7.24
CA ALA A 71 14.57 26.60 -5.93
C ALA A 71 13.57 27.37 -5.07
N LEU A 72 12.88 28.37 -5.64
CA LEU A 72 11.84 29.14 -4.95
C LEU A 72 10.66 28.27 -4.54
N LEU A 73 10.20 27.37 -5.43
CA LEU A 73 9.12 26.45 -5.14
C LEU A 73 9.52 25.43 -4.06
N ARG A 74 10.80 25.04 -3.98
CA ARG A 74 11.32 24.19 -2.90
C ARG A 74 11.40 24.93 -1.56
N LEU A 75 11.85 26.19 -1.56
CA LEU A 75 11.91 27.02 -0.35
C LEU A 75 10.54 27.31 0.26
N THR A 76 9.50 27.44 -0.59
CA THR A 76 8.11 27.66 -0.15
C THR A 76 7.36 26.36 0.12
N ASP A 77 8.01 25.23 -0.01
CA ASP A 77 7.40 23.89 0.05
C ASP A 77 6.13 23.73 -0.82
N TYR A 78 6.13 24.37 -2.00
CA TYR A 78 4.98 24.29 -2.92
C TYR A 78 4.55 22.86 -3.21
N GLY A 79 3.26 22.56 -2.96
CA GLY A 79 2.65 21.26 -3.22
C GLY A 79 3.14 20.11 -2.31
N GLY A 80 3.89 20.41 -1.25
CA GLY A 80 4.36 19.43 -0.27
C GLY A 80 5.32 18.38 -0.83
N SER A 81 5.60 17.33 -0.04
CA SER A 81 6.38 16.17 -0.48
C SER A 81 5.49 15.15 -1.15
N LEU A 82 5.94 14.58 -2.28
CA LEU A 82 5.35 13.40 -2.92
C LEU A 82 6.29 12.18 -2.80
N ALA A 83 7.32 12.23 -1.95
CA ALA A 83 8.17 11.09 -1.67
C ALA A 83 7.35 9.90 -1.14
N LEU A 84 7.78 8.67 -1.42
CA LEU A 84 7.11 7.47 -0.92
C LEU A 84 7.10 7.43 0.61
N PHE A 85 8.22 7.79 1.22
CA PHE A 85 8.38 7.78 2.67
C PHE A 85 8.59 9.20 3.22
N VAL A 86 8.00 9.45 4.39
CA VAL A 86 8.22 10.66 5.19
C VAL A 86 8.45 10.26 6.65
N PRO A 87 9.14 11.07 7.46
CA PRO A 87 9.30 10.81 8.89
C PRO A 87 7.94 10.63 9.58
N ALA A 88 7.84 9.63 10.47
CA ALA A 88 6.65 9.41 11.28
C ALA A 88 6.69 10.33 12.51
N GLU A 89 5.80 11.32 12.58
CA GLU A 89 5.77 12.31 13.67
C GLU A 89 5.49 11.67 15.04
N THR A 90 4.62 10.65 15.05
CA THR A 90 4.20 9.93 16.27
C THR A 90 5.14 8.80 16.67
N ALA A 91 6.12 8.44 15.83
CA ALA A 91 7.06 7.36 16.06
C ALA A 91 8.48 7.76 15.64
N PRO A 92 9.25 8.48 16.49
CA PRO A 92 10.61 8.88 16.18
C PRO A 92 11.50 7.68 15.80
N GLY A 93 12.31 7.84 14.74
CA GLY A 93 13.13 6.74 14.22
C GLY A 93 12.42 5.83 13.20
N TYR A 94 11.17 6.14 12.85
CA TYR A 94 10.41 5.46 11.81
C TYR A 94 10.05 6.40 10.65
N LEU A 95 9.88 5.79 9.48
CA LEU A 95 9.27 6.37 8.30
C LEU A 95 7.83 5.83 8.17
N LYS A 96 6.91 6.69 7.78
CA LYS A 96 5.57 6.30 7.34
C LYS A 96 5.43 6.44 5.82
N ILE A 97 4.51 5.69 5.23
CA ILE A 97 4.12 5.89 3.84
C ILE A 97 3.42 7.24 3.74
N ASN A 98 3.83 8.04 2.76
CA ASN A 98 3.29 9.37 2.55
C ASN A 98 1.87 9.30 1.96
N GLU A 99 0.89 9.80 2.67
CA GLU A 99 -0.52 9.86 2.24
C GLU A 99 -0.71 10.65 0.93
N ASN A 100 0.23 11.55 0.60
CA ASN A 100 0.19 12.33 -0.63
C ASN A 100 0.91 11.67 -1.82
N VAL A 101 1.59 10.52 -1.64
CA VAL A 101 2.34 9.87 -2.74
C VAL A 101 1.44 9.53 -3.93
N GLY A 102 0.18 9.18 -3.69
CA GLY A 102 -0.81 8.90 -4.73
C GLY A 102 -1.07 10.10 -5.68
N ARG A 103 -0.81 11.33 -5.25
CA ARG A 103 -0.93 12.52 -6.10
C ARG A 103 0.10 12.59 -7.24
N ARG A 104 1.16 11.78 -7.20
CA ARG A 104 2.04 11.57 -8.37
C ARG A 104 1.26 11.02 -9.55
N TYR A 105 0.35 10.11 -9.27
CA TYR A 105 -0.34 9.31 -10.27
C TYR A 105 -1.74 9.84 -10.56
N PHE A 106 -2.35 10.48 -9.57
CA PHE A 106 -3.73 11.00 -9.61
C PHE A 106 -3.81 12.45 -9.16
N PRO A 107 -3.16 13.37 -9.88
CA PRO A 107 -3.10 14.77 -9.45
C PRO A 107 -4.44 15.52 -9.58
N ALA A 108 -5.37 15.01 -10.38
CA ALA A 108 -6.70 15.59 -10.57
C ALA A 108 -7.73 15.12 -9.52
N LEU A 109 -7.43 14.03 -8.79
CA LEU A 109 -8.33 13.52 -7.76
C LEU A 109 -8.38 14.47 -6.55
N ALA A 110 -9.59 14.76 -6.07
CA ALA A 110 -9.80 15.55 -4.86
C ALA A 110 -9.16 14.88 -3.63
N VAL A 111 -9.24 13.55 -3.57
CA VAL A 111 -8.70 12.72 -2.48
C VAL A 111 -7.76 11.68 -3.07
N ALA A 112 -6.52 11.62 -2.58
CA ALA A 112 -5.57 10.59 -2.97
C ALA A 112 -6.04 9.19 -2.52
N PRO A 113 -5.68 8.12 -3.26
CA PRO A 113 -5.91 6.75 -2.81
C PRO A 113 -5.32 6.51 -1.41
N GLU A 114 -6.01 5.71 -0.60
CA GLU A 114 -5.57 5.36 0.74
C GLU A 114 -4.32 4.46 0.67
N VAL A 115 -3.33 4.75 1.50
CA VAL A 115 -2.11 3.96 1.68
C VAL A 115 -2.12 3.28 3.05
N SER A 116 -1.31 2.23 3.21
CA SER A 116 -1.14 1.58 4.52
C SER A 116 -0.51 2.56 5.53
N ASN A 117 -0.86 2.39 6.80
CA ASN A 117 -0.21 3.08 7.92
C ASN A 117 1.00 2.31 8.48
N ASP A 118 1.56 1.39 7.71
CA ASP A 118 2.76 0.65 8.10
C ASP A 118 3.96 1.58 8.28
N LEU A 119 4.76 1.27 9.29
CA LEU A 119 5.98 1.99 9.60
C LEU A 119 7.21 1.16 9.23
N VAL A 120 8.24 1.85 8.77
CA VAL A 120 9.55 1.27 8.43
C VAL A 120 10.60 1.97 9.27
N ARG A 121 11.49 1.25 9.93
CA ARG A 121 12.60 1.88 10.66
C ARG A 121 13.51 2.65 9.70
N THR A 122 13.85 3.89 10.03
CA THR A 122 14.74 4.75 9.24
C THR A 122 16.11 4.09 9.06
N ALA A 123 16.68 3.54 10.14
CA ALA A 123 17.88 2.71 10.07
C ALA A 123 17.45 1.24 10.25
N LYS A 124 17.84 0.37 9.32
CA LYS A 124 17.58 -1.07 9.41
C LYS A 124 18.52 -1.67 10.47
N PRO A 125 17.99 -2.23 11.59
CA PRO A 125 18.82 -2.85 12.60
C PRO A 125 19.54 -4.10 12.05
N PRO A 126 20.74 -4.44 12.56
CA PRO A 126 21.41 -5.69 12.21
C PRO A 126 20.51 -6.90 12.53
N GLY A 127 20.43 -7.87 11.62
CA GLY A 127 19.62 -9.08 11.78
C GLY A 127 18.15 -8.92 11.41
N THR A 128 17.65 -7.71 11.17
CA THR A 128 16.27 -7.48 10.67
C THR A 128 16.12 -8.01 9.25
N TYR A 129 15.03 -8.71 8.98
CA TYR A 129 14.64 -9.11 7.63
C TYR A 129 13.47 -8.24 7.16
N ARG A 130 13.69 -7.41 6.14
CA ARG A 130 12.72 -6.41 5.66
C ARG A 130 12.09 -6.85 4.36
N ILE A 131 10.76 -6.94 4.34
CA ILE A 131 9.95 -7.31 3.18
C ILE A 131 9.05 -6.14 2.80
N PHE A 132 9.07 -5.74 1.54
CA PHE A 132 8.08 -4.82 0.99
C PHE A 132 7.09 -5.54 0.10
N VAL A 133 5.81 -5.26 0.30
CA VAL A 133 4.71 -5.83 -0.46
C VAL A 133 4.15 -4.77 -1.39
N LEU A 134 4.18 -5.03 -2.69
CA LEU A 134 3.87 -4.07 -3.76
C LEU A 134 2.68 -4.57 -4.57
N GLY A 135 1.81 -3.66 -4.94
CA GLY A 135 0.68 -3.97 -5.82
C GLY A 135 -0.43 -2.93 -5.76
N GLU A 136 -1.61 -3.40 -6.10
CA GLU A 136 -2.81 -2.61 -6.31
C GLU A 136 -3.77 -2.74 -5.10
N SER A 137 -5.08 -2.48 -5.31
CA SER A 137 -6.11 -2.55 -4.26
C SER A 137 -6.21 -3.91 -3.57
N THR A 138 -6.07 -5.01 -4.31
CA THR A 138 -6.03 -6.36 -3.74
C THR A 138 -4.84 -6.50 -2.78
N THR A 139 -3.66 -6.06 -3.18
CA THR A 139 -2.46 -6.10 -2.34
C THR A 139 -2.60 -5.20 -1.11
N ALA A 140 -3.25 -4.04 -1.26
CA ALA A 140 -3.59 -3.16 -0.13
C ALA A 140 -4.54 -3.81 0.89
N GLY A 141 -5.22 -4.90 0.52
CA GLY A 141 -6.18 -5.61 1.38
C GLY A 141 -7.63 -5.12 1.25
N TYR A 142 -7.98 -4.42 0.15
CA TYR A 142 -9.35 -3.93 -0.05
C TYR A 142 -10.38 -5.06 -0.04
N PRO A 143 -11.54 -4.92 0.62
CA PRO A 143 -12.06 -3.73 1.29
C PRO A 143 -11.67 -3.60 2.78
N TYR A 144 -11.04 -4.61 3.38
CA TYR A 144 -10.69 -4.64 4.81
C TYR A 144 -9.54 -3.70 5.14
N LEU A 145 -8.48 -3.70 4.30
CA LEU A 145 -7.22 -3.00 4.54
C LEU A 145 -6.51 -3.51 5.82
N TYR A 146 -5.52 -2.80 6.33
CA TYR A 146 -4.85 -3.06 7.61
C TYR A 146 -4.63 -4.56 7.88
N ASN A 147 -5.11 -5.06 9.02
CA ASN A 147 -4.96 -6.47 9.42
C ASN A 147 -5.66 -7.47 8.47
N GLY A 148 -6.61 -7.03 7.66
CA GLY A 148 -7.27 -7.86 6.65
C GLY A 148 -6.45 -8.11 5.39
N SER A 149 -5.25 -7.50 5.26
CA SER A 149 -4.37 -7.70 4.11
C SER A 149 -3.56 -9.00 4.22
N MET A 150 -3.19 -9.58 3.06
CA MET A 150 -2.32 -10.76 3.02
C MET A 150 -0.95 -10.51 3.66
N SER A 151 -0.43 -9.29 3.62
CA SER A 151 0.85 -8.91 4.21
C SER A 151 0.85 -9.01 5.74
N LYS A 152 -0.23 -8.60 6.40
CA LYS A 152 -0.37 -8.70 7.86
C LYS A 152 -0.60 -10.14 8.31
N MET A 153 -1.41 -10.90 7.58
CA MET A 153 -1.60 -12.33 7.86
C MET A 153 -0.30 -13.13 7.64
N LEU A 154 0.52 -12.75 6.66
CA LEU A 154 1.86 -13.29 6.45
C LEU A 154 2.79 -12.90 7.62
N GLN A 155 2.80 -11.64 8.04
CA GLN A 155 3.64 -11.15 9.13
C GLN A 155 3.38 -11.92 10.43
N GLN A 156 2.13 -12.24 10.72
CA GLN A 156 1.76 -13.02 11.90
C GLN A 156 2.40 -14.42 11.88
N ARG A 157 2.33 -15.12 10.72
CA ARG A 157 2.97 -16.43 10.54
C ARG A 157 4.49 -16.36 10.70
N LEU A 158 5.12 -15.37 10.07
CA LEU A 158 6.58 -15.24 10.13
C LEU A 158 7.10 -14.91 11.54
N ARG A 159 6.35 -14.16 12.35
CA ARG A 159 6.70 -13.91 13.75
C ARG A 159 6.74 -15.18 14.58
N ASP A 160 5.88 -16.14 14.32
CA ASP A 160 5.89 -17.42 15.05
C ASP A 160 7.06 -18.29 14.62
N TYR A 161 7.37 -18.37 13.34
CA TYR A 161 8.55 -19.09 12.87
C TYR A 161 9.86 -18.48 13.39
N PHE A 162 9.91 -17.16 13.52
CA PHE A 162 11.12 -16.40 13.85
C PHE A 162 10.92 -15.44 15.03
N PRO A 163 10.56 -15.94 16.25
CA PRO A 163 10.30 -15.07 17.39
C PRO A 163 11.52 -14.28 17.87
N ASP A 164 12.72 -14.82 17.59
CA ASP A 164 14.00 -14.23 18.00
C ASP A 164 14.60 -13.30 16.91
N ARG A 165 13.89 -13.13 15.78
CA ARG A 165 14.33 -12.28 14.67
C ARG A 165 13.30 -11.22 14.36
N GLU A 166 13.75 -9.99 14.17
CA GLU A 166 12.87 -8.91 13.73
C GLU A 166 12.51 -9.08 12.25
N ILE A 167 11.22 -9.33 11.97
CA ILE A 167 10.67 -9.38 10.61
C ILE A 167 9.83 -8.13 10.40
N GLU A 168 10.29 -7.26 9.52
CA GLU A 168 9.62 -6.02 9.16
C GLU A 168 8.92 -6.18 7.81
N ILE A 169 7.59 -6.12 7.81
CA ILE A 169 6.80 -6.16 6.56
C ILE A 169 6.05 -4.84 6.43
N ALA A 170 6.24 -4.15 5.31
CA ALA A 170 5.47 -2.96 4.98
C ALA A 170 4.71 -3.16 3.65
N ASN A 171 3.42 -2.87 3.69
CA ASN A 171 2.54 -2.92 2.53
C ASN A 171 2.55 -1.56 1.83
N LEU A 172 3.23 -1.46 0.69
CA LEU A 172 3.39 -0.24 -0.11
C LEU A 172 2.36 -0.15 -1.25
N ALA A 173 1.35 -1.02 -1.22
CA ALA A 173 0.33 -1.06 -2.26
C ALA A 173 -0.63 0.13 -2.17
N MET A 174 -1.13 0.54 -3.33
CA MET A 174 -2.14 1.59 -3.46
C MET A 174 -3.25 1.17 -4.40
N PRO A 175 -4.53 1.45 -4.10
CA PRO A 175 -5.61 1.27 -5.06
C PRO A 175 -5.37 2.03 -6.36
N ALA A 176 -5.78 1.41 -7.47
CA ALA A 176 -5.83 2.00 -8.80
C ALA A 176 -4.48 2.37 -9.45
N ILE A 177 -3.35 2.07 -8.83
CA ILE A 177 -2.05 2.13 -9.51
C ILE A 177 -1.85 0.89 -10.40
N ASN A 178 -0.75 0.89 -11.17
CA ASN A 178 -0.34 -0.20 -12.05
C ASN A 178 1.18 -0.35 -12.08
N SER A 179 1.71 -1.14 -13.00
CA SER A 179 3.15 -1.42 -13.10
C SER A 179 4.03 -0.18 -13.32
N PHE A 180 3.53 0.89 -13.92
CA PHE A 180 4.26 2.16 -14.04
C PHE A 180 4.56 2.77 -12.69
N ALA A 181 3.57 2.79 -11.79
CA ALA A 181 3.76 3.30 -10.44
C ALA A 181 4.74 2.43 -9.62
N LEU A 182 4.63 1.10 -9.72
CA LEU A 182 5.55 0.19 -9.04
C LEU A 182 7.00 0.44 -9.47
N ARG A 183 7.23 0.60 -10.80
CA ARG A 183 8.56 0.92 -11.33
C ARG A 183 9.07 2.28 -10.84
N ASP A 184 8.21 3.30 -10.83
CA ASP A 184 8.55 4.67 -10.39
C ASP A 184 8.95 4.72 -8.91
N LEU A 185 8.26 3.96 -8.05
CA LEU A 185 8.58 3.85 -6.62
C LEU A 185 9.86 3.04 -6.35
N GLY A 186 10.34 2.26 -7.32
CA GLY A 186 11.49 1.36 -7.21
C GLY A 186 12.71 1.97 -6.53
N PRO A 187 13.27 3.11 -6.99
CA PRO A 187 14.45 3.71 -6.38
C PRO A 187 14.26 4.07 -4.90
N GLU A 188 13.11 4.61 -4.51
CA GLU A 188 12.85 5.04 -3.14
C GLU A 188 12.67 3.84 -2.19
N LEU A 189 11.97 2.79 -2.63
CA LEU A 189 11.79 1.60 -1.82
C LEU A 189 13.11 0.81 -1.66
N LEU A 190 13.93 0.71 -2.71
CA LEU A 190 15.22 0.03 -2.66
C LEU A 190 16.24 0.76 -1.79
N ALA A 191 16.16 2.09 -1.70
CA ALA A 191 16.97 2.88 -0.77
C ALA A 191 16.74 2.51 0.71
N GLN A 192 15.60 1.88 1.05
CA GLN A 192 15.30 1.38 2.39
C GLN A 192 15.83 -0.02 2.66
N GLN A 193 16.68 -0.56 1.80
CA GLN A 193 17.40 -1.84 1.97
C GLN A 193 16.49 -3.04 2.28
N PRO A 194 15.45 -3.32 1.48
CA PRO A 194 14.67 -4.54 1.66
C PRO A 194 15.52 -5.77 1.37
N ASP A 195 15.20 -6.90 2.01
CA ASP A 195 15.77 -8.22 1.70
C ASP A 195 14.91 -8.93 0.66
N ALA A 196 13.61 -8.64 0.65
CA ALA A 196 12.69 -9.22 -0.31
C ALA A 196 11.60 -8.24 -0.75
N LEU A 197 11.15 -8.42 -2.00
CA LEU A 197 9.93 -7.81 -2.52
C LEU A 197 8.89 -8.90 -2.81
N ILE A 198 7.64 -8.64 -2.46
CA ILE A 198 6.48 -9.45 -2.87
C ILE A 198 5.63 -8.57 -3.78
N ILE A 199 5.38 -9.02 -5.01
CA ILE A 199 4.64 -8.25 -6.02
C ILE A 199 3.38 -9.03 -6.42
N TYR A 200 2.20 -8.39 -6.25
CA TYR A 200 0.93 -8.85 -6.81
C TYR A 200 0.27 -7.67 -7.51
N CYS A 201 0.35 -7.62 -8.85
CA CYS A 201 -0.06 -6.50 -9.69
C CYS A 201 -0.44 -6.97 -11.08
N GLY A 202 -1.42 -6.31 -11.74
CA GLY A 202 -1.78 -6.56 -13.14
C GLY A 202 -3.26 -6.42 -13.48
N HIS A 203 -4.14 -6.20 -12.52
CA HIS A 203 -5.57 -5.97 -12.80
C HIS A 203 -5.83 -4.56 -13.35
N ASN A 204 -5.03 -3.58 -12.99
CA ASN A 204 -5.22 -2.17 -13.33
C ASN A 204 -4.39 -1.69 -14.54
N GLU A 205 -3.76 -2.58 -15.29
CA GLU A 205 -2.84 -2.17 -16.37
C GLU A 205 -3.49 -1.37 -17.50
N PHE A 206 -4.78 -1.51 -17.69
CA PHE A 206 -5.52 -0.79 -18.72
C PHE A 206 -6.01 0.58 -18.24
N TYR A 207 -6.64 0.62 -17.06
CA TYR A 207 -7.33 1.81 -16.53
C TYR A 207 -6.63 2.45 -15.34
N GLY A 208 -5.65 1.78 -14.74
CA GLY A 208 -4.85 2.32 -13.67
C GLY A 208 -4.07 3.58 -14.10
N ALA A 209 -3.41 4.20 -13.14
CA ALA A 209 -2.63 5.42 -13.35
C ALA A 209 -1.72 5.32 -14.57
N LEU A 210 -1.87 6.21 -15.56
CA LEU A 210 -1.11 6.24 -16.82
C LEU A 210 -1.31 5.01 -17.73
N GLY A 211 -2.29 4.15 -17.43
CA GLY A 211 -2.66 3.01 -18.25
C GLY A 211 -3.12 3.41 -19.65
N VAL A 212 -3.06 2.48 -20.59
CA VAL A 212 -3.33 2.74 -22.03
C VAL A 212 -4.75 3.23 -22.33
N ALA A 213 -5.69 3.03 -21.42
CA ALA A 213 -7.09 3.44 -21.52
C ALA A 213 -7.54 4.26 -20.30
N SER A 214 -6.61 4.74 -19.50
CA SER A 214 -6.87 5.64 -18.39
C SER A 214 -7.20 7.05 -18.87
N THR A 215 -7.99 7.79 -18.08
CA THR A 215 -8.19 9.24 -18.26
C THR A 215 -6.88 10.04 -18.14
N GLU A 216 -5.88 9.49 -17.44
CA GLU A 216 -4.54 10.06 -17.24
C GLU A 216 -3.51 9.50 -18.25
N SER A 217 -3.94 8.85 -19.36
CA SER A 217 -3.05 8.25 -20.34
C SER A 217 -2.19 9.30 -21.05
N LEU A 218 -0.87 9.10 -21.06
CA LEU A 218 0.11 9.96 -21.75
C LEU A 218 0.52 9.44 -23.14
N GLY A 219 -0.25 8.50 -23.71
CA GLY A 219 -0.07 8.07 -25.09
C GLY A 219 0.63 6.73 -25.27
N ARG A 220 1.37 6.60 -26.42
CA ARG A 220 1.80 5.30 -26.96
C ARG A 220 3.20 4.86 -26.55
N TRP A 221 4.00 5.72 -25.94
CA TRP A 221 5.42 5.48 -25.71
C TRP A 221 5.74 5.35 -24.23
N ARG A 222 6.13 4.16 -23.84
CA ARG A 222 6.56 3.84 -22.47
C ARG A 222 7.66 4.80 -21.95
N SER A 223 8.64 5.11 -22.82
CA SER A 223 9.73 6.02 -22.47
C SER A 223 9.25 7.43 -22.13
N LEU A 224 8.21 7.94 -22.83
CA LEU A 224 7.63 9.24 -22.52
C LEU A 224 6.89 9.23 -21.17
N ILE A 225 6.17 8.17 -20.88
CA ILE A 225 5.49 8.00 -19.59
C ILE A 225 6.52 7.95 -18.45
N ASN A 226 7.60 7.20 -18.63
CA ASN A 226 8.68 7.11 -17.65
C ASN A 226 9.38 8.47 -17.44
N LEU A 227 9.70 9.19 -18.52
CA LEU A 227 10.26 10.53 -18.44
C LEU A 227 9.32 11.51 -17.72
N TYR A 228 8.03 11.43 -17.98
CA TYR A 228 7.03 12.25 -17.27
C TYR A 228 7.03 11.97 -15.77
N LEU A 229 7.09 10.69 -15.35
CA LEU A 229 7.17 10.32 -13.94
C LEU A 229 8.45 10.85 -13.29
N GLU A 230 9.59 10.74 -13.94
CA GLU A 230 10.86 11.30 -13.47
C GLU A 230 10.80 12.84 -13.33
N LEU A 231 10.19 13.52 -14.30
CA LEU A 231 10.04 14.99 -14.26
C LEU A 231 9.09 15.48 -13.16
N GLN A 232 8.13 14.67 -12.72
CA GLN A 232 7.23 15.03 -11.61
C GLN A 232 7.94 15.21 -10.25
N GLN A 233 9.18 14.76 -10.11
CA GLN A 233 10.00 15.03 -8.93
C GLN A 233 10.34 16.52 -8.79
N PHE A 234 10.28 17.30 -9.90
CA PHE A 234 10.49 18.74 -9.90
C PHE A 234 9.21 19.49 -9.56
N LYS A 235 9.27 20.37 -8.56
CA LYS A 235 8.10 21.19 -8.14
C LYS A 235 7.60 22.11 -9.25
N ILE A 236 8.49 22.58 -10.12
CA ILE A 236 8.12 23.39 -11.28
C ILE A 236 7.21 22.67 -12.26
N MET A 237 7.40 21.36 -12.48
CA MET A 237 6.52 20.58 -13.38
C MET A 237 5.10 20.52 -12.80
N ARG A 238 4.97 20.34 -11.49
CA ARG A 238 3.68 20.38 -10.77
C ARG A 238 3.04 21.75 -10.86
N PHE A 239 3.83 22.81 -10.69
CA PHE A 239 3.37 24.19 -10.82
C PHE A 239 2.86 24.48 -12.23
N LEU A 240 3.63 24.17 -13.27
CA LEU A 240 3.23 24.36 -14.67
C LEU A 240 1.94 23.61 -15.02
N ARG A 241 1.84 22.37 -14.55
CA ARG A 241 0.62 21.57 -14.72
C ARG A 241 -0.60 22.22 -14.06
N ALA A 242 -0.45 22.71 -12.82
CA ALA A 242 -1.53 23.42 -12.12
C ALA A 242 -1.96 24.68 -12.88
N GLN A 243 -1.02 25.43 -13.45
CA GLN A 243 -1.32 26.61 -14.28
C GLN A 243 -2.04 26.22 -15.58
N ILE A 244 -1.60 25.17 -16.26
CA ILE A 244 -2.26 24.65 -17.48
C ILE A 244 -3.71 24.24 -17.15
N ALA A 245 -3.92 23.50 -16.04
CA ALA A 245 -5.25 23.09 -15.62
C ALA A 245 -6.15 24.30 -15.26
N ALA A 246 -5.60 25.34 -14.64
CA ALA A 246 -6.31 26.59 -14.35
C ALA A 246 -6.72 27.33 -15.62
N VAL A 247 -5.80 27.42 -16.61
CA VAL A 247 -6.07 28.03 -17.90
C VAL A 247 -7.14 27.25 -18.68
N GLN A 248 -7.05 25.92 -18.69
CA GLN A 248 -8.04 25.06 -19.33
C GLN A 248 -9.44 25.24 -18.73
N LYS A 249 -9.55 25.43 -17.40
CA LYS A 249 -10.84 25.78 -16.75
C LYS A 249 -11.38 27.14 -17.19
N TRP A 250 -10.53 28.06 -17.59
CA TRP A 250 -10.92 29.41 -18.03
C TRP A 250 -11.39 29.46 -19.48
N PHE A 251 -10.81 28.66 -20.37
CA PHE A 251 -11.07 28.67 -21.81
C PHE A 251 -11.79 27.41 -22.32
N GLY A 252 -11.90 26.36 -21.52
CA GLY A 252 -12.61 25.14 -21.91
C GLY A 252 -14.11 25.26 -21.72
N PRO A 253 -14.92 24.61 -22.58
CA PRO A 253 -16.32 24.39 -22.24
C PRO A 253 -16.37 23.70 -20.88
N ALA A 254 -17.41 23.96 -20.10
CA ALA A 254 -17.65 23.39 -18.76
C ALA A 254 -17.86 21.85 -18.78
N HIS A 255 -16.97 21.14 -19.43
CA HIS A 255 -16.75 19.70 -19.31
C HIS A 255 -15.61 19.44 -18.32
N SER A 256 -15.78 19.97 -17.09
CA SER A 256 -15.44 19.09 -15.99
C SER A 256 -16.39 17.91 -16.16
N PRO A 257 -15.95 16.66 -16.10
CA PRO A 257 -16.80 15.70 -15.48
C PRO A 257 -17.02 16.30 -14.09
N ALA A 258 -18.14 16.95 -13.86
CA ALA A 258 -18.73 17.02 -12.56
C ALA A 258 -18.86 15.55 -12.21
N GLY A 259 -17.75 15.01 -11.70
CA GLY A 259 -17.67 13.65 -11.28
C GLY A 259 -18.80 13.58 -10.30
N ASN A 260 -19.75 12.72 -10.56
CA ASN A 260 -20.72 12.34 -9.59
C ASN A 260 -19.95 12.25 -8.27
N ALA A 261 -20.24 13.09 -7.29
CA ALA A 261 -19.48 13.13 -6.02
C ALA A 261 -19.42 11.76 -5.34
N ASN A 262 -20.23 10.82 -5.84
CA ASN A 262 -20.34 9.42 -5.46
C ASN A 262 -19.66 8.45 -6.45
N ALA A 263 -19.04 8.95 -7.55
CA ALA A 263 -18.37 8.09 -8.51
C ALA A 263 -17.20 7.34 -7.85
N THR A 264 -17.15 6.04 -8.06
CA THR A 264 -16.03 5.22 -7.57
C THR A 264 -14.73 5.63 -8.25
N LEU A 265 -13.58 5.32 -7.64
CA LEU A 265 -12.28 5.53 -8.25
C LEU A 265 -12.19 4.83 -9.62
N MET A 266 -12.77 3.63 -9.75
CA MET A 266 -12.88 2.90 -11.02
C MET A 266 -13.58 3.71 -12.10
N GLU A 267 -14.73 4.32 -11.77
CA GLU A 267 -15.50 5.10 -12.73
C GLU A 267 -14.76 6.36 -13.20
N GLN A 268 -14.03 7.00 -12.29
CA GLN A 268 -13.28 8.23 -12.60
C GLN A 268 -12.06 7.96 -13.50
N MET A 269 -11.50 6.77 -13.46
CA MET A 269 -10.26 6.43 -14.16
C MET A 269 -10.45 5.93 -15.58
N VAL A 270 -11.64 5.42 -15.93
CA VAL A 270 -11.88 4.82 -17.23
C VAL A 270 -12.10 5.89 -18.31
N GLY A 271 -11.10 6.05 -19.20
CA GLY A 271 -11.21 6.91 -20.37
C GLY A 271 -11.89 6.20 -21.55
N ASP A 272 -11.43 4.99 -21.88
CA ASP A 272 -11.92 4.20 -23.02
C ASP A 272 -12.51 2.88 -22.50
N GLN A 273 -13.81 2.69 -22.68
CA GLN A 273 -14.56 1.64 -21.97
C GLN A 273 -14.40 0.23 -22.55
N ALA A 274 -14.19 0.12 -23.87
CA ALA A 274 -14.13 -1.18 -24.53
C ALA A 274 -12.75 -1.41 -25.18
N ILE A 275 -12.06 -2.46 -24.75
CA ILE A 275 -10.76 -2.86 -25.28
C ILE A 275 -10.88 -4.32 -25.77
N PRO A 276 -10.94 -4.54 -27.10
CA PRO A 276 -10.98 -5.89 -27.64
C PRO A 276 -9.75 -6.70 -27.23
N TYR A 277 -9.98 -7.97 -26.90
CA TYR A 277 -8.92 -8.94 -26.62
C TYR A 277 -7.94 -9.00 -27.80
N GLN A 278 -6.64 -9.03 -27.51
CA GLN A 278 -5.56 -9.04 -28.49
C GLN A 278 -5.53 -7.84 -29.48
N SER A 279 -6.28 -6.76 -29.20
CA SER A 279 -6.15 -5.50 -29.97
C SER A 279 -4.75 -4.88 -29.79
N GLU A 280 -4.37 -3.93 -30.63
CA GLU A 280 -3.10 -3.20 -30.49
C GLU A 280 -2.95 -2.54 -29.11
N LYS A 281 -4.04 -1.91 -28.61
CA LYS A 281 -4.09 -1.31 -27.29
C LYS A 281 -3.90 -2.35 -26.18
N TYR A 282 -4.54 -3.52 -26.32
CA TYR A 282 -4.41 -4.63 -25.38
C TYR A 282 -2.95 -5.14 -25.32
N ARG A 283 -2.35 -5.45 -26.48
CA ARG A 283 -0.96 -5.92 -26.56
C ARG A 283 0.02 -4.93 -25.96
N ARG A 284 -0.18 -3.65 -26.22
CA ARG A 284 0.66 -2.58 -25.65
C ARG A 284 0.60 -2.53 -24.13
N ALA A 285 -0.59 -2.69 -23.52
CA ALA A 285 -0.71 -2.78 -22.07
C ALA A 285 0.13 -3.95 -21.50
N ARG A 286 0.03 -5.13 -22.12
CA ARG A 286 0.81 -6.31 -21.72
C ARG A 286 2.33 -6.10 -21.89
N GLU A 287 2.75 -5.48 -22.98
CA GLU A 287 4.16 -5.13 -23.21
C GLU A 287 4.69 -4.16 -22.16
N PHE A 288 3.94 -3.12 -21.84
CA PHE A 288 4.33 -2.17 -20.80
C PHE A 288 4.41 -2.83 -19.44
N PHE A 289 3.42 -3.64 -19.10
CA PHE A 289 3.36 -4.40 -17.86
C PHE A 289 4.61 -5.25 -17.66
N THR A 290 4.91 -6.13 -18.61
CA THR A 290 6.06 -7.04 -18.51
C THR A 290 7.39 -6.28 -18.50
N ALA A 291 7.52 -5.20 -19.27
CA ALA A 291 8.72 -4.38 -19.29
C ALA A 291 8.93 -3.58 -18.00
N ASN A 292 7.86 -3.02 -17.40
CA ASN A 292 7.95 -2.31 -16.13
C ASN A 292 8.35 -3.24 -14.98
N LEU A 293 7.76 -4.44 -14.93
CA LEU A 293 8.12 -5.44 -13.92
C LEU A 293 9.57 -5.91 -14.08
N LYS A 294 10.03 -6.18 -15.32
CA LYS A 294 11.44 -6.55 -15.58
C LYS A 294 12.39 -5.45 -15.11
N ASP A 295 12.11 -4.19 -15.36
CA ASP A 295 12.94 -3.07 -14.92
C ASP A 295 13.05 -3.03 -13.38
N LEU A 296 11.91 -3.13 -12.68
CA LEU A 296 11.87 -3.12 -11.22
C LEU A 296 12.61 -4.32 -10.62
N ILE A 297 12.31 -5.53 -11.12
CA ILE A 297 12.93 -6.77 -10.62
C ILE A 297 14.44 -6.75 -10.84
N ASN A 298 14.90 -6.38 -12.03
CA ASN A 298 16.32 -6.26 -12.32
C ASN A 298 17.01 -5.21 -11.44
N ALA A 299 16.34 -4.11 -11.12
CA ALA A 299 16.86 -3.09 -10.21
C ALA A 299 16.99 -3.64 -8.77
N ALA A 300 16.01 -4.39 -8.29
CA ALA A 300 16.02 -5.06 -7.00
C ALA A 300 17.15 -6.10 -6.89
N GLN A 301 17.27 -6.97 -7.88
CA GLN A 301 18.28 -8.04 -7.91
C GLN A 301 19.72 -7.52 -7.98
N ARG A 302 19.96 -6.39 -8.68
CA ARG A 302 21.29 -5.74 -8.65
C ARG A 302 21.72 -5.29 -7.24
N GLN A 303 20.78 -5.14 -6.32
CA GLN A 303 21.04 -4.84 -4.90
C GLN A 303 20.94 -6.07 -3.99
N GLY A 304 20.85 -7.28 -4.57
CA GLY A 304 20.75 -8.53 -3.82
C GLY A 304 19.36 -8.80 -3.23
N VAL A 305 18.33 -8.06 -3.66
CA VAL A 305 16.96 -8.21 -3.17
C VAL A 305 16.26 -9.34 -3.92
N THR A 306 15.74 -10.32 -3.20
CA THR A 306 14.96 -11.42 -3.80
C THR A 306 13.53 -10.97 -4.08
N VAL A 307 12.98 -11.35 -5.23
CA VAL A 307 11.61 -10.97 -5.63
C VAL A 307 10.72 -12.19 -5.77
N LEU A 308 9.58 -12.16 -5.06
CA LEU A 308 8.47 -13.08 -5.23
C LEU A 308 7.41 -12.38 -6.09
N LEU A 309 7.05 -13.02 -7.19
CA LEU A 309 6.07 -12.52 -8.15
C LEU A 309 4.85 -13.43 -8.12
N ALA A 310 3.74 -12.96 -7.56
CA ALA A 310 2.53 -13.75 -7.43
C ALA A 310 1.63 -13.57 -8.66
N ASN A 311 1.10 -14.68 -9.18
CA ASN A 311 0.14 -14.63 -10.28
C ASN A 311 -1.26 -14.25 -9.79
N LEU A 312 -2.10 -13.82 -10.75
CA LEU A 312 -3.35 -13.12 -10.48
C LEU A 312 -4.54 -14.08 -10.44
N VAL A 313 -5.49 -13.76 -9.57
CA VAL A 313 -6.78 -14.43 -9.43
C VAL A 313 -7.94 -13.47 -9.67
N SER A 314 -9.02 -13.96 -10.22
CA SER A 314 -10.27 -13.21 -10.39
C SER A 314 -11.49 -14.11 -10.24
N ASN A 315 -12.65 -13.49 -9.98
CA ASN A 315 -13.91 -14.20 -9.93
C ASN A 315 -14.34 -14.58 -11.35
N GLU A 316 -14.22 -15.85 -11.67
CA GLU A 316 -14.54 -16.38 -12.99
C GLU A 316 -15.96 -16.95 -13.04
N ARG A 317 -16.34 -17.70 -11.97
CA ARG A 317 -17.60 -18.45 -11.90
C ARG A 317 -18.82 -17.57 -11.65
N ASP A 318 -18.73 -16.65 -10.66
CA ASP A 318 -19.92 -15.99 -10.13
C ASP A 318 -20.08 -14.55 -10.64
N LEU A 319 -19.12 -14.04 -11.40
CA LEU A 319 -19.20 -12.71 -12.00
C LEU A 319 -19.31 -12.79 -13.53
N PRO A 320 -20.45 -12.41 -14.12
CA PRO A 320 -20.58 -12.28 -15.56
C PRO A 320 -19.67 -11.22 -16.13
N PRO A 321 -19.34 -11.25 -17.45
CA PRO A 321 -18.57 -10.18 -18.08
C PRO A 321 -19.31 -8.84 -17.99
N PHE A 322 -18.54 -7.77 -17.86
CA PHE A 322 -19.07 -6.40 -17.78
C PHE A 322 -19.48 -5.87 -19.14
N ALA A 323 -18.75 -6.22 -20.21
CA ALA A 323 -19.01 -5.71 -21.54
C ALA A 323 -18.73 -6.75 -22.64
N ASP A 324 -19.70 -6.91 -23.54
CA ASP A 324 -19.56 -7.73 -24.72
C ASP A 324 -19.04 -6.95 -25.92
N ILE A 325 -18.14 -7.57 -26.66
CA ILE A 325 -17.66 -7.08 -27.95
C ILE A 325 -18.15 -8.04 -29.04
N PHE A 326 -18.88 -7.49 -30.00
CA PHE A 326 -19.42 -8.24 -31.14
C PHE A 326 -18.62 -7.92 -32.39
N ASN A 327 -18.51 -8.88 -33.30
CA ASN A 327 -18.07 -8.59 -34.66
C ASN A 327 -19.06 -7.62 -35.32
N PRO A 328 -18.58 -6.65 -36.13
CA PRO A 328 -19.44 -5.62 -36.72
C PRO A 328 -20.58 -6.17 -37.58
N VAL A 329 -20.42 -7.36 -38.16
CA VAL A 329 -21.41 -8.00 -39.02
C VAL A 329 -22.43 -8.84 -38.30
N THR A 330 -22.26 -9.06 -36.98
CA THR A 330 -23.15 -9.91 -36.16
C THR A 330 -24.50 -9.21 -35.93
N PRO A 331 -25.63 -9.85 -36.24
CA PRO A 331 -26.97 -9.30 -35.96
C PRO A 331 -27.25 -9.40 -34.43
N ARG A 332 -26.74 -8.43 -33.68
CA ARG A 332 -26.66 -8.42 -32.22
C ARG A 332 -28.01 -8.73 -31.54
N ALA A 333 -29.12 -8.15 -32.01
CA ALA A 333 -30.43 -8.38 -31.41
C ALA A 333 -30.86 -9.85 -31.52
N THR A 334 -30.69 -10.45 -32.71
CA THR A 334 -31.00 -11.88 -32.96
C THR A 334 -30.11 -12.80 -32.14
N PHE A 335 -28.79 -12.46 -32.04
CA PHE A 335 -27.83 -13.20 -31.24
C PHE A 335 -28.22 -13.22 -29.75
N LEU A 336 -28.51 -12.06 -29.19
CA LEU A 336 -28.91 -11.93 -27.76
C LEU A 336 -30.24 -12.60 -27.48
N ALA A 337 -31.23 -12.57 -28.41
CA ALA A 337 -32.47 -13.28 -28.26
C ALA A 337 -32.25 -14.81 -28.25
N ALA A 338 -31.36 -15.32 -29.11
CA ALA A 338 -31.01 -16.74 -29.11
C ALA A 338 -30.24 -17.17 -27.84
N LEU A 339 -29.35 -16.31 -27.35
CA LEU A 339 -28.63 -16.53 -26.09
C LEU A 339 -29.62 -16.59 -24.90
N GLU A 340 -30.59 -15.68 -24.89
CA GLU A 340 -31.65 -15.69 -23.86
C GLU A 340 -32.50 -16.97 -23.95
N ARG A 341 -32.78 -17.47 -25.17
CA ARG A 341 -33.44 -18.78 -25.36
C ARG A 341 -32.61 -19.91 -24.77
N SER A 342 -31.29 -19.89 -24.93
CA SER A 342 -30.40 -20.87 -24.28
C SER A 342 -30.50 -20.79 -22.76
N ARG A 343 -30.56 -19.59 -22.15
CA ARG A 343 -30.76 -19.43 -20.70
C ARG A 343 -32.08 -20.07 -20.24
N GLN A 344 -33.16 -19.84 -20.97
CA GLN A 344 -34.47 -20.39 -20.67
C GLN A 344 -34.45 -21.91 -20.73
N LEU A 345 -33.84 -22.51 -21.77
CA LEU A 345 -33.68 -23.96 -21.90
C LEU A 345 -32.87 -24.54 -20.72
N ALA A 346 -31.78 -23.86 -20.31
CA ALA A 346 -30.97 -24.28 -19.18
C ALA A 346 -31.77 -24.23 -17.87
N THR A 347 -32.55 -23.17 -17.64
CA THR A 347 -33.45 -23.05 -16.47
C THR A 347 -34.51 -24.13 -16.42
N GLN A 348 -34.99 -24.59 -17.58
CA GLN A 348 -35.96 -25.73 -17.71
C GLN A 348 -35.28 -27.08 -17.53
N GLY A 349 -33.96 -27.15 -17.29
CA GLY A 349 -33.23 -28.41 -17.17
C GLY A 349 -32.78 -29.01 -18.50
N ASN A 350 -33.11 -28.39 -19.63
CA ASN A 350 -32.76 -28.91 -20.96
C ASN A 350 -31.33 -28.45 -21.35
N LEU A 351 -30.33 -28.89 -20.55
CA LEU A 351 -28.95 -28.46 -20.66
C LEU A 351 -28.31 -28.82 -22.02
N GLN A 352 -28.66 -29.97 -22.60
CA GLN A 352 -28.09 -30.39 -23.87
C GLN A 352 -28.54 -29.48 -25.03
N ALA A 353 -29.84 -29.15 -25.09
CA ALA A 353 -30.35 -28.22 -26.12
C ALA A 353 -29.83 -26.79 -25.90
N ALA A 354 -29.69 -26.36 -24.64
CA ALA A 354 -29.09 -25.06 -24.30
C ALA A 354 -27.63 -24.97 -24.76
N LEU A 355 -26.84 -26.04 -24.57
CA LEU A 355 -25.45 -26.11 -25.02
C LEU A 355 -25.35 -26.10 -26.54
N ALA A 356 -26.14 -26.89 -27.23
CA ALA A 356 -26.17 -26.93 -28.69
C ALA A 356 -26.49 -25.56 -29.31
N LEU A 357 -27.37 -24.79 -28.66
CA LEU A 357 -27.68 -23.44 -29.12
C LEU A 357 -26.48 -22.48 -28.87
N CYS A 358 -25.77 -22.61 -27.77
CA CYS A 358 -24.51 -21.84 -27.54
C CYS A 358 -23.44 -22.22 -28.58
N ASP A 359 -23.28 -23.51 -28.90
CA ASP A 359 -22.33 -23.99 -29.91
C ASP A 359 -22.69 -23.44 -31.30
N SER A 360 -23.98 -23.36 -31.64
CA SER A 360 -24.45 -22.72 -32.89
C SER A 360 -24.14 -21.21 -32.89
N LEU A 361 -24.36 -20.50 -31.79
CA LEU A 361 -24.05 -19.09 -31.67
C LEU A 361 -22.55 -18.82 -31.77
N GLN A 362 -21.72 -19.72 -31.26
CA GLN A 362 -20.25 -19.63 -31.35
C GLN A 362 -19.75 -19.69 -32.80
N GLN A 363 -20.47 -20.43 -33.70
CA GLN A 363 -20.18 -20.43 -35.15
C GLN A 363 -20.54 -19.09 -35.82
N VAL A 364 -21.54 -18.39 -35.30
CA VAL A 364 -21.93 -17.06 -35.80
C VAL A 364 -20.96 -15.99 -35.34
N ASP A 365 -20.66 -15.95 -34.06
CA ASP A 365 -19.73 -15.01 -33.44
C ASP A 365 -19.20 -15.58 -32.12
N ALA A 366 -17.91 -15.83 -32.05
CA ALA A 366 -17.24 -16.34 -30.86
C ALA A 366 -16.69 -15.22 -29.96
N ALA A 367 -16.81 -13.94 -30.33
CA ALA A 367 -16.23 -12.83 -29.60
C ALA A 367 -17.03 -12.39 -28.36
N PRO A 368 -18.39 -12.49 -28.29
CA PRO A 368 -19.12 -12.01 -27.13
C PRO A 368 -18.82 -12.83 -25.87
N ALA A 369 -18.36 -12.19 -24.82
CA ALA A 369 -17.99 -12.82 -23.55
C ALA A 369 -19.17 -13.49 -22.84
N CYS A 370 -20.38 -12.92 -22.97
CA CYS A 370 -21.62 -13.47 -22.39
C CYS A 370 -21.99 -14.84 -22.93
N LEU A 371 -21.62 -15.17 -24.17
CA LEU A 371 -21.80 -16.48 -24.76
C LEU A 371 -21.03 -17.55 -23.99
N HIS A 372 -19.75 -17.31 -23.79
CA HIS A 372 -18.85 -18.22 -23.06
C HIS A 372 -19.25 -18.38 -21.61
N PHE A 373 -19.71 -17.30 -20.96
CA PHE A 373 -20.25 -17.34 -19.61
C PHE A 373 -21.49 -18.25 -19.53
N GLN A 374 -22.42 -18.08 -20.45
CA GLN A 374 -23.63 -18.94 -20.52
C GLN A 374 -23.26 -20.40 -20.79
N ARG A 375 -22.33 -20.64 -21.70
CA ARG A 375 -21.80 -21.97 -22.01
C ARG A 375 -21.17 -22.62 -20.77
N ALA A 376 -20.37 -21.85 -20.02
CA ALA A 376 -19.73 -22.29 -18.78
C ALA A 376 -20.78 -22.72 -17.73
N ARG A 377 -21.83 -21.91 -17.53
CA ARG A 377 -22.94 -22.21 -16.62
C ARG A 377 -23.65 -23.50 -16.96
N ILE A 378 -23.86 -23.76 -18.25
CA ILE A 378 -24.51 -25.01 -18.74
C ILE A 378 -23.58 -26.20 -18.50
N LEU A 379 -22.30 -26.09 -18.84
CA LEU A 379 -21.31 -27.16 -18.63
C LEU A 379 -21.15 -27.51 -17.14
N GLU A 380 -21.14 -26.49 -16.27
CA GLU A 380 -21.13 -26.67 -14.81
C GLU A 380 -22.39 -27.44 -14.36
N GLY A 381 -23.58 -27.05 -14.84
CA GLY A 381 -24.83 -27.76 -14.57
C GLY A 381 -24.88 -29.23 -15.07
N MET A 382 -24.09 -29.53 -16.10
CA MET A 382 -23.90 -30.89 -16.61
C MET A 382 -22.82 -31.71 -15.85
N GLY A 383 -22.13 -31.10 -14.86
CA GLY A 383 -21.00 -31.72 -14.16
C GLY A 383 -19.69 -31.76 -14.96
N ARG A 384 -19.59 -31.05 -16.10
CA ARG A 384 -18.43 -30.99 -16.98
C ARG A 384 -17.50 -29.86 -16.51
N PHE A 385 -16.97 -29.98 -15.28
CA PHE A 385 -16.30 -28.88 -14.56
C PHE A 385 -15.02 -28.36 -15.24
N ALA A 386 -14.21 -29.23 -15.82
CA ALA A 386 -13.00 -28.83 -16.53
C ALA A 386 -13.31 -27.95 -17.76
N GLU A 387 -14.36 -28.30 -18.50
CA GLU A 387 -14.81 -27.53 -19.67
C GLU A 387 -15.52 -26.24 -19.24
N ALA A 388 -16.23 -26.26 -18.11
CA ALA A 388 -16.81 -25.08 -17.52
C ALA A 388 -15.73 -24.09 -17.10
N ALA A 389 -14.67 -24.54 -16.45
CA ALA A 389 -13.53 -23.69 -16.07
C ALA A 389 -12.90 -23.00 -17.29
N ALA A 390 -12.62 -23.75 -18.36
CA ALA A 390 -12.09 -23.21 -19.61
C ALA A 390 -13.02 -22.17 -20.25
N ALA A 391 -14.34 -22.42 -20.22
CA ALA A 391 -15.33 -21.49 -20.76
C ALA A 391 -15.47 -20.22 -19.90
N TYR A 392 -15.39 -20.31 -18.56
CA TYR A 392 -15.35 -19.17 -17.66
C TYR A 392 -14.10 -18.31 -17.89
N GLN A 393 -12.93 -18.93 -18.02
CA GLN A 393 -11.69 -18.22 -18.35
C GLN A 393 -11.80 -17.51 -19.70
N THR A 394 -12.34 -18.18 -20.73
CA THR A 394 -12.58 -17.56 -22.05
C THR A 394 -13.51 -16.35 -21.93
N SER A 395 -14.59 -16.46 -21.15
CA SER A 395 -15.52 -15.35 -20.90
C SER A 395 -14.80 -14.16 -20.25
N ARG A 396 -13.98 -14.38 -19.21
CA ARG A 396 -13.19 -13.33 -18.59
C ARG A 396 -12.20 -12.69 -19.57
N ASP A 397 -11.51 -13.52 -20.37
CA ASP A 397 -10.50 -13.05 -21.31
C ASP A 397 -11.10 -12.22 -22.46
N LEU A 398 -12.35 -12.49 -22.84
CA LEU A 398 -13.10 -11.76 -23.85
C LEU A 398 -13.88 -10.55 -23.30
N ASP A 399 -13.98 -10.37 -21.98
CA ASP A 399 -14.66 -9.21 -21.40
C ASP A 399 -14.07 -7.90 -21.92
N GLY A 400 -14.88 -7.09 -22.57
CA GLY A 400 -14.46 -5.81 -23.16
C GLY A 400 -14.00 -4.79 -22.14
N LEU A 401 -14.53 -4.87 -20.91
CA LEU A 401 -14.16 -3.98 -19.80
C LEU A 401 -13.08 -4.66 -18.92
N ARG A 402 -11.84 -4.23 -19.09
CA ARG A 402 -10.62 -4.89 -18.62
C ARG A 402 -10.29 -4.66 -17.14
N PHE A 403 -11.23 -4.84 -16.24
CA PHE A 403 -10.98 -4.78 -14.79
C PHE A 403 -10.42 -6.09 -14.22
N ARG A 404 -10.54 -7.19 -14.95
CA ARG A 404 -9.94 -8.47 -14.61
C ARG A 404 -8.78 -8.73 -15.58
N ALA A 405 -7.60 -9.07 -15.02
CA ALA A 405 -6.48 -9.50 -15.85
C ALA A 405 -6.84 -10.80 -16.59
N ALA A 406 -6.59 -10.84 -17.89
CA ALA A 406 -6.79 -12.04 -18.71
C ALA A 406 -5.63 -13.04 -18.47
N THR A 407 -5.80 -14.27 -18.96
CA THR A 407 -4.80 -15.37 -18.85
C THR A 407 -3.41 -14.97 -19.33
N ASP A 408 -3.33 -14.12 -20.37
CA ASP A 408 -2.07 -13.62 -20.92
C ASP A 408 -1.21 -12.85 -19.91
N PHE A 409 -1.82 -12.20 -18.93
CA PHE A 409 -1.08 -11.48 -17.89
C PHE A 409 -0.39 -12.48 -16.96
N ASN A 410 -1.04 -13.59 -16.60
CA ASN A 410 -0.39 -14.65 -15.83
C ASN A 410 0.72 -15.33 -16.63
N HIS A 411 0.55 -15.54 -17.92
CA HIS A 411 1.64 -15.99 -18.80
C HIS A 411 2.78 -14.96 -18.83
N GLY A 412 2.46 -13.66 -18.92
CA GLY A 412 3.45 -12.59 -18.86
C GLY A 412 4.23 -12.56 -17.54
N LEU A 413 3.58 -12.83 -16.39
CA LEU A 413 4.24 -12.96 -15.10
C LEU A 413 5.22 -14.15 -15.07
N ALA A 414 4.83 -15.29 -15.64
CA ALA A 414 5.70 -16.46 -15.76
C ALA A 414 6.92 -16.18 -16.68
N GLU A 415 6.70 -15.50 -17.82
CA GLU A 415 7.77 -15.05 -18.72
C GLU A 415 8.73 -14.07 -18.02
N VAL A 416 8.21 -13.14 -17.20
CA VAL A 416 9.03 -12.21 -16.43
C VAL A 416 9.83 -12.95 -15.37
N ALA A 417 9.20 -13.86 -14.62
CA ALA A 417 9.86 -14.65 -13.58
C ALA A 417 11.00 -15.48 -14.18
N GLN A 418 10.75 -16.19 -15.29
CA GLN A 418 11.75 -16.97 -16.00
C GLN A 418 12.92 -16.11 -16.51
N ALA A 419 12.60 -14.94 -17.08
CA ALA A 419 13.61 -14.06 -17.68
C ALA A 419 14.50 -13.35 -16.65
N THR A 420 13.98 -13.13 -15.44
CA THR A 420 14.67 -12.39 -14.36
C THR A 420 15.17 -13.29 -13.25
N GLY A 421 14.71 -14.54 -13.15
CA GLY A 421 14.99 -15.41 -12.00
C GLY A 421 14.19 -15.05 -10.74
N ALA A 422 13.13 -14.25 -10.85
CA ALA A 422 12.20 -14.03 -9.76
C ALA A 422 11.42 -15.30 -9.42
N VAL A 423 11.02 -15.45 -8.15
CA VAL A 423 10.24 -16.60 -7.70
C VAL A 423 8.78 -16.42 -8.07
N LEU A 424 8.27 -17.26 -8.96
CA LEU A 424 6.82 -17.25 -9.27
C LEU A 424 6.05 -17.96 -8.16
N VAL A 425 5.08 -17.27 -7.56
CA VAL A 425 4.17 -17.82 -6.55
C VAL A 425 2.82 -18.08 -7.20
N ASP A 426 2.40 -19.35 -7.26
CA ASP A 426 1.19 -19.75 -7.96
C ASP A 426 -0.06 -19.65 -7.06
N VAL A 427 -0.48 -18.42 -6.82
CA VAL A 427 -1.71 -18.08 -6.06
C VAL A 427 -2.94 -18.58 -6.81
N HIS A 428 -2.95 -18.54 -8.15
CA HIS A 428 -4.08 -19.02 -8.95
C HIS A 428 -4.32 -20.52 -8.72
N ALA A 429 -3.29 -21.34 -8.74
CA ALA A 429 -3.42 -22.76 -8.44
C ALA A 429 -3.87 -23.01 -7.00
N ALA A 430 -3.44 -22.19 -6.03
CA ALA A 430 -3.92 -22.30 -4.65
C ALA A 430 -5.43 -22.02 -4.54
N PHE A 431 -5.93 -20.98 -5.22
CA PHE A 431 -7.36 -20.66 -5.27
C PHE A 431 -8.15 -21.76 -5.99
N THR A 432 -7.62 -22.28 -7.09
CA THR A 432 -8.24 -23.39 -7.83
C THR A 432 -8.39 -24.64 -6.94
N ARG A 433 -7.34 -25.02 -6.19
CA ARG A 433 -7.38 -26.17 -5.26
C ARG A 433 -8.35 -25.97 -4.11
N ALA A 434 -8.51 -24.74 -3.62
CA ALA A 434 -9.43 -24.40 -2.54
C ALA A 434 -10.89 -24.20 -3.01
N SER A 435 -11.12 -24.19 -4.33
CA SER A 435 -12.43 -23.95 -4.91
C SER A 435 -13.17 -25.26 -5.21
N PRO A 436 -14.50 -25.34 -4.95
CA PRO A 436 -15.30 -26.48 -5.36
C PRO A 436 -15.15 -26.74 -6.86
N HIS A 437 -14.78 -27.96 -7.21
CA HIS A 437 -14.53 -28.38 -8.60
C HIS A 437 -13.51 -27.54 -9.38
N GLY A 438 -12.65 -26.78 -8.67
CA GLY A 438 -11.66 -25.89 -9.29
C GLY A 438 -12.22 -24.58 -9.85
N LEU A 439 -13.48 -24.25 -9.57
CA LEU A 439 -14.17 -23.07 -10.11
C LEU A 439 -14.07 -21.88 -9.11
N ILE A 440 -13.20 -20.92 -9.40
CA ILE A 440 -12.97 -19.76 -8.53
C ILE A 440 -14.16 -18.80 -8.57
N GLY A 441 -14.74 -18.52 -7.40
CA GLY A 441 -15.95 -17.70 -7.26
C GLY A 441 -16.08 -16.98 -5.92
N ASN A 442 -17.33 -16.64 -5.55
CA ASN A 442 -17.67 -15.82 -4.37
C ASN A 442 -17.27 -16.44 -3.02
N HIS A 443 -16.97 -17.73 -2.96
CA HIS A 443 -16.48 -18.37 -1.73
C HIS A 443 -15.07 -17.90 -1.33
N LEU A 444 -14.27 -17.34 -2.26
CA LEU A 444 -12.95 -16.77 -2.02
C LEU A 444 -12.84 -15.29 -2.42
N LEU A 445 -13.74 -14.76 -3.24
CA LEU A 445 -13.74 -13.40 -3.75
C LEU A 445 -15.05 -12.70 -3.42
N LEU A 446 -14.99 -11.37 -3.19
CA LEU A 446 -16.17 -10.56 -2.88
C LEU A 446 -16.89 -10.06 -4.14
N GLU A 447 -16.11 -9.83 -5.20
CA GLU A 447 -16.58 -9.34 -6.50
C GLU A 447 -15.57 -9.76 -7.60
N HIS A 448 -15.16 -8.86 -8.50
CA HIS A 448 -14.35 -9.23 -9.68
C HIS A 448 -12.90 -9.68 -9.34
N VAL A 449 -12.21 -9.02 -8.36
CA VAL A 449 -10.78 -9.27 -8.06
C VAL A 449 -10.40 -9.22 -6.59
N HIS A 450 -11.25 -8.69 -5.71
CA HIS A 450 -10.90 -8.54 -4.30
C HIS A 450 -11.27 -9.79 -3.50
N PRO A 451 -10.29 -10.45 -2.86
CA PRO A 451 -10.55 -11.60 -2.01
C PRO A 451 -11.41 -11.24 -0.79
N ASN A 452 -12.20 -12.21 -0.33
CA ASN A 452 -12.72 -12.18 1.02
C ASN A 452 -11.59 -12.56 2.02
N LEU A 453 -11.88 -12.57 3.32
CA LEU A 453 -10.86 -12.87 4.33
C LEU A 453 -10.23 -14.26 4.15
N HIS A 454 -10.98 -15.27 3.70
CA HIS A 454 -10.43 -16.60 3.41
C HIS A 454 -9.48 -16.57 2.20
N GLY A 455 -9.80 -15.79 1.17
CA GLY A 455 -8.93 -15.59 0.02
C GLY A 455 -7.62 -14.90 0.42
N TYR A 456 -7.67 -13.84 1.23
CA TYR A 456 -6.45 -13.17 1.75
C TYR A 456 -5.62 -14.10 2.63
N PHE A 457 -6.28 -14.89 3.47
CA PHE A 457 -5.61 -15.88 4.31
C PHE A 457 -4.90 -16.95 3.50
N LEU A 458 -5.54 -17.43 2.43
CA LEU A 458 -4.94 -18.37 1.48
C LEU A 458 -3.73 -17.77 0.75
N MET A 459 -3.82 -16.52 0.30
CA MET A 459 -2.67 -15.81 -0.29
C MET A 459 -1.51 -15.72 0.68
N ALA A 460 -1.76 -15.35 1.93
CA ALA A 460 -0.74 -15.27 2.97
C ALA A 460 -0.07 -16.63 3.24
N ALA A 461 -0.85 -17.70 3.27
CA ALA A 461 -0.34 -19.06 3.46
C ALA A 461 0.55 -19.51 2.28
N GLU A 462 0.15 -19.18 1.05
CA GLU A 462 0.92 -19.54 -0.16
C GLU A 462 2.23 -18.74 -0.24
N LEU A 463 2.20 -17.46 0.08
CA LEU A 463 3.40 -16.62 0.18
C LEU A 463 4.35 -17.13 1.28
N CYS A 464 3.84 -17.52 2.44
CA CYS A 464 4.64 -18.11 3.51
C CYS A 464 5.33 -19.39 3.05
N ARG A 465 4.59 -20.27 2.35
CA ARG A 465 5.13 -21.50 1.78
C ARG A 465 6.23 -21.22 0.75
N ALA A 466 6.03 -20.23 -0.12
CA ALA A 466 7.04 -19.85 -1.11
C ALA A 466 8.32 -19.33 -0.46
N LEU A 467 8.21 -18.46 0.56
CA LEU A 467 9.36 -17.99 1.35
C LEU A 467 10.13 -19.15 1.97
N GLN A 468 9.42 -20.12 2.53
CA GLN A 468 10.00 -21.31 3.14
C GLN A 468 10.69 -22.20 2.11
N GLN A 469 10.05 -22.52 1.00
CA GLN A 469 10.60 -23.36 -0.06
C GLN A 469 11.89 -22.79 -0.69
N GLN A 470 11.99 -21.46 -0.68
CA GLN A 470 13.18 -20.75 -1.18
C GLN A 470 14.26 -20.57 -0.12
N GLY A 471 14.09 -21.10 1.10
CA GLY A 471 15.04 -20.91 2.20
C GLY A 471 15.27 -19.44 2.56
N MET A 472 14.27 -18.57 2.31
CA MET A 472 14.37 -17.16 2.63
C MET A 472 14.20 -16.95 4.15
N ILE A 473 14.78 -15.87 4.66
CA ILE A 473 14.86 -15.55 6.08
C ILE A 473 15.84 -16.49 6.82
N ALA A 474 15.70 -17.81 6.69
CA ALA A 474 16.65 -18.83 7.15
C ALA A 474 16.59 -20.02 6.20
N VAL A 475 17.69 -20.78 6.10
CA VAL A 475 17.76 -21.98 5.24
C VAL A 475 16.79 -23.04 5.77
N ASP A 476 16.82 -23.26 7.10
CA ASP A 476 15.97 -24.23 7.77
C ASP A 476 14.95 -23.50 8.66
N TRP A 477 13.69 -23.74 8.40
CA TRP A 477 12.58 -23.20 9.19
C TRP A 477 12.17 -24.25 10.24
N ASP A 478 12.16 -23.87 11.51
CA ASP A 478 11.72 -24.75 12.61
C ASP A 478 10.19 -25.00 12.51
N GLN A 479 9.83 -26.15 11.99
CA GLN A 479 8.42 -26.53 11.78
C GLN A 479 7.67 -26.77 13.10
N THR A 480 8.35 -26.97 14.22
CA THR A 480 7.71 -27.13 15.52
C THR A 480 7.12 -25.83 16.03
N ARG A 481 7.53 -24.69 15.49
CA ARG A 481 7.00 -23.36 15.79
C ARG A 481 5.74 -23.01 14.98
N ALA A 482 5.44 -23.77 13.92
CA ALA A 482 4.23 -23.57 13.14
C ALA A 482 2.98 -23.88 13.96
N ARG A 483 2.07 -22.93 14.01
CA ARG A 483 0.75 -23.15 14.61
C ARG A 483 -0.25 -23.60 13.53
N PRO A 484 -1.32 -24.31 13.90
CA PRO A 484 -2.39 -24.66 12.98
C PRO A 484 -3.02 -23.42 12.31
N ASP A 485 -3.45 -23.54 11.07
CA ASP A 485 -4.13 -22.47 10.34
C ASP A 485 -5.37 -21.93 11.06
N SER A 486 -6.08 -22.79 11.81
CA SER A 486 -7.23 -22.37 12.64
C SER A 486 -6.85 -21.35 13.71
N VAL A 487 -5.64 -21.43 14.27
CA VAL A 487 -5.16 -20.46 15.26
C VAL A 487 -4.86 -19.12 14.59
N TYR A 488 -4.12 -19.12 13.47
CA TYR A 488 -3.86 -17.90 12.69
C TYR A 488 -5.16 -17.24 12.20
N TRP A 489 -6.15 -18.06 11.82
CA TRP A 489 -7.46 -17.56 11.45
C TRP A 489 -8.19 -16.86 12.59
N GLN A 490 -8.14 -17.43 13.80
CA GLN A 490 -8.77 -16.82 14.98
C GLN A 490 -8.07 -15.54 15.43
N GLU A 491 -6.75 -15.47 15.30
CA GLU A 491 -5.91 -14.36 15.76
C GLU A 491 -5.57 -13.33 14.64
N ARG A 492 -6.25 -13.38 13.50
CA ARG A 492 -5.94 -12.54 12.32
C ARG A 492 -6.06 -11.02 12.55
N GLY A 493 -6.58 -10.60 13.71
CA GLY A 493 -6.69 -9.19 14.08
C GLY A 493 -7.74 -8.39 13.31
N VAL A 494 -8.60 -9.06 12.56
CA VAL A 494 -9.77 -8.44 11.91
C VAL A 494 -10.96 -8.55 12.85
N THR A 495 -11.57 -7.41 13.18
CA THR A 495 -12.68 -7.34 14.12
C THR A 495 -14.02 -7.11 13.39
N ALA A 496 -15.13 -7.17 14.12
CA ALA A 496 -16.44 -6.87 13.56
C ALA A 496 -16.53 -5.42 13.03
N LEU A 497 -15.73 -4.51 13.59
CA LEU A 497 -15.62 -3.13 13.11
C LEU A 497 -15.02 -3.08 11.70
N ASP A 498 -13.93 -3.80 11.46
CA ASP A 498 -13.27 -3.89 10.14
C ASP A 498 -14.20 -4.53 9.10
N GLU A 499 -14.94 -5.57 9.50
CA GLU A 499 -15.91 -6.24 8.62
C GLU A 499 -17.07 -5.31 8.25
N GLU A 500 -17.55 -4.46 9.19
CA GLU A 500 -18.59 -3.48 8.90
C GLU A 500 -18.08 -2.37 7.96
N VAL A 501 -16.86 -1.87 8.16
CA VAL A 501 -16.24 -0.89 7.23
C VAL A 501 -16.08 -1.51 5.84
N ALA A 502 -15.66 -2.77 5.77
CA ALA A 502 -15.55 -3.49 4.51
C ALA A 502 -16.93 -3.66 3.83
N ALA A 503 -17.98 -3.95 4.59
CA ALA A 503 -19.35 -4.04 4.08
C ALA A 503 -19.83 -2.69 3.50
N ILE A 504 -19.54 -1.57 4.15
CA ILE A 504 -19.83 -0.23 3.63
C ILE A 504 -19.09 0.02 2.31
N ARG A 505 -17.79 -0.28 2.25
CA ARG A 505 -16.97 -0.13 1.04
C ARG A 505 -17.50 -0.98 -0.11
N MET A 506 -17.90 -2.22 0.18
CA MET A 506 -18.48 -3.13 -0.82
C MET A 506 -19.85 -2.66 -1.28
N ALA A 507 -20.70 -2.15 -0.39
CA ALA A 507 -21.99 -1.59 -0.76
C ALA A 507 -21.82 -0.39 -1.71
N VAL A 508 -20.83 0.48 -1.46
CA VAL A 508 -20.52 1.59 -2.36
C VAL A 508 -20.05 1.07 -3.73
N LEU A 509 -19.14 0.11 -3.75
CA LEU A 509 -18.59 -0.43 -5.00
C LEU A 509 -19.66 -1.10 -5.85
N LEU A 510 -20.44 -2.01 -5.26
CA LEU A 510 -21.43 -2.82 -5.95
C LEU A 510 -22.67 -2.05 -6.41
N ASN A 511 -22.97 -0.88 -5.79
CA ASN A 511 -24.06 0.01 -6.19
C ASN A 511 -23.64 1.09 -7.19
N ASN A 512 -22.42 1.03 -7.70
CA ASN A 512 -21.90 1.96 -8.70
C ASN A 512 -21.41 1.21 -9.95
N TRP A 513 -21.19 1.98 -11.01
CA TRP A 513 -20.59 1.44 -12.24
C TRP A 513 -19.19 0.82 -11.95
N PRO A 514 -18.85 -0.32 -12.56
CA PRO A 514 -19.52 -1.06 -13.64
C PRO A 514 -20.53 -2.13 -13.17
N PHE A 515 -20.73 -2.34 -11.88
CA PHE A 515 -21.65 -3.36 -11.37
C PHE A 515 -23.12 -3.04 -11.64
N VAL A 516 -23.44 -1.74 -11.65
CA VAL A 516 -24.74 -1.23 -12.09
C VAL A 516 -24.54 -0.17 -13.16
N PRO A 517 -25.51 0.01 -14.10
CA PRO A 517 -25.45 1.11 -15.06
C PRO A 517 -25.36 2.47 -14.39
N ARG A 518 -24.63 3.43 -15.01
CA ARG A 518 -24.40 4.76 -14.42
C ARG A 518 -25.69 5.50 -14.05
N GLU A 519 -26.75 5.31 -14.83
CA GLU A 519 -28.07 5.93 -14.64
C GLU A 519 -28.79 5.34 -13.41
N ARG A 520 -28.34 4.19 -12.92
CA ARG A 520 -28.87 3.50 -11.74
C ARG A 520 -27.93 3.53 -10.54
N SER A 521 -26.80 4.25 -10.64
CA SER A 521 -25.90 4.45 -9.50
C SER A 521 -26.58 5.32 -8.44
N TRP A 522 -26.56 4.88 -7.19
CA TRP A 522 -27.17 5.59 -6.08
C TRP A 522 -26.14 5.90 -5.01
N PRO A 523 -26.18 7.11 -4.42
CA PRO A 523 -25.36 7.39 -3.26
C PRO A 523 -25.74 6.44 -2.11
N LEU A 524 -24.72 5.98 -1.39
CA LEU A 524 -24.93 5.12 -0.23
C LEU A 524 -25.81 5.82 0.80
N ARG A 525 -26.97 5.23 1.12
CA ARG A 525 -27.83 5.64 2.22
C ARG A 525 -27.60 4.72 3.41
N TYR A 526 -26.47 4.90 4.10
CA TYR A 526 -26.14 4.13 5.28
C TYR A 526 -26.68 4.82 6.53
N GLN A 527 -27.45 4.09 7.33
CA GLN A 527 -27.98 4.55 8.61
C GLN A 527 -27.46 3.61 9.71
N PRO A 528 -26.52 4.06 10.55
CA PRO A 528 -26.02 3.26 11.66
C PRO A 528 -27.14 2.89 12.63
N LYS A 529 -27.19 1.63 13.05
CA LYS A 529 -28.18 1.10 14.02
C LYS A 529 -27.62 0.99 15.43
N ASP A 530 -26.30 0.98 15.57
CA ASP A 530 -25.62 0.86 16.86
C ASP A 530 -24.30 1.66 16.85
N TYR A 531 -23.59 1.59 17.98
CA TYR A 531 -22.34 2.34 18.16
C TYR A 531 -21.21 1.84 17.26
N LEU A 532 -21.07 0.50 17.07
CA LEU A 532 -20.09 -0.08 16.16
C LEU A 532 -20.30 0.45 14.73
N GLN A 533 -21.54 0.40 14.24
CA GLN A 533 -21.88 0.90 12.91
C GLN A 533 -21.65 2.41 12.77
N SER A 534 -21.89 3.18 13.84
CA SER A 534 -21.60 4.62 13.85
C SER A 534 -20.10 4.90 13.71
N LEU A 535 -19.26 4.12 14.42
CA LEU A 535 -17.79 4.22 14.31
C LEU A 535 -17.29 3.77 12.94
N ALA A 536 -17.81 2.65 12.41
CA ALA A 536 -17.49 2.17 11.06
C ALA A 536 -17.82 3.21 9.98
N TYR A 537 -18.96 3.87 10.09
CA TYR A 537 -19.38 4.92 9.15
C TYR A 537 -18.51 6.18 9.26
N ALA A 538 -18.16 6.61 10.49
CA ALA A 538 -17.26 7.74 10.73
C ALA A 538 -15.84 7.46 10.17
N MET A 539 -15.36 6.23 10.31
CA MET A 539 -14.09 5.80 9.72
C MET A 539 -14.16 5.82 8.18
N TRP A 540 -15.22 5.26 7.59
CA TRP A 540 -15.39 5.27 6.14
C TRP A 540 -15.44 6.70 5.57
N ARG A 541 -16.08 7.63 6.29
CA ARG A 541 -16.11 9.06 5.93
C ARG A 541 -14.79 9.80 6.19
N ARG A 542 -13.76 9.12 6.75
CA ARG A 542 -12.49 9.72 7.19
C ARG A 542 -12.65 10.82 8.26
N GLU A 543 -13.71 10.78 9.05
CA GLU A 543 -13.94 11.65 10.20
C GLU A 543 -13.14 11.17 11.43
N GLN A 544 -12.83 9.88 11.48
CA GLN A 544 -12.00 9.23 12.50
C GLN A 544 -10.98 8.31 11.85
N THR A 545 -9.81 8.16 12.51
CA THR A 545 -8.79 7.19 12.08
C THR A 545 -9.12 5.78 12.52
N TRP A 546 -8.54 4.78 11.86
CA TRP A 546 -8.71 3.36 12.19
C TRP A 546 -8.35 3.08 13.66
N GLU A 547 -7.22 3.58 14.14
CA GLU A 547 -6.76 3.40 15.52
C GLU A 547 -7.75 3.99 16.52
N LYS A 548 -8.26 5.18 16.21
CA LYS A 548 -9.18 5.88 17.12
C LYS A 548 -10.51 5.16 17.28
N VAL A 549 -11.08 4.62 16.20
CA VAL A 549 -12.36 3.91 16.28
C VAL A 549 -12.23 2.58 17.02
N HIS A 550 -11.10 1.86 16.89
CA HIS A 550 -10.83 0.65 17.67
C HIS A 550 -10.71 0.95 19.18
N VAL A 551 -9.99 2.02 19.55
CA VAL A 551 -9.90 2.45 20.97
C VAL A 551 -11.28 2.80 21.50
N LEU A 552 -12.08 3.61 20.78
CA LEU A 552 -13.40 4.01 21.21
C LEU A 552 -14.35 2.82 21.39
N LEU A 553 -14.28 1.85 20.49
CA LEU A 553 -15.10 0.64 20.57
C LEU A 553 -14.65 -0.26 21.73
N ALA A 554 -13.33 -0.43 21.94
CA ALA A 554 -12.80 -1.17 23.06
C ALA A 554 -13.26 -0.58 24.41
N GLU A 555 -13.17 0.75 24.57
CA GLU A 555 -13.65 1.45 25.76
C GLU A 555 -15.17 1.30 25.99
N ASP A 556 -15.96 1.27 24.91
CA ASP A 556 -17.41 1.00 25.01
C ASP A 556 -17.67 -0.45 25.46
N TYR A 557 -16.92 -1.41 24.91
CA TYR A 557 -17.02 -2.80 25.33
C TYR A 557 -16.61 -3.00 26.80
N GLU A 558 -15.55 -2.32 27.26
CA GLU A 558 -15.14 -2.36 28.67
C GLU A 558 -16.26 -1.82 29.58
N LYS A 559 -16.85 -0.65 29.27
CA LYS A 559 -17.97 -0.07 30.02
C LYS A 559 -19.19 -0.99 30.10
N LYS A 560 -19.39 -1.82 29.07
CA LYS A 560 -20.48 -2.81 28.99
C LYS A 560 -20.11 -4.17 29.58
N GLY A 561 -18.91 -4.34 30.15
CA GLY A 561 -18.41 -5.60 30.71
C GLY A 561 -18.10 -6.68 29.66
N ARG A 562 -17.99 -6.30 28.37
CA ARG A 562 -17.67 -7.24 27.27
C ARG A 562 -16.16 -7.32 27.05
N LEU A 563 -15.45 -7.82 28.07
CA LEU A 563 -13.98 -7.72 28.13
C LEU A 563 -13.29 -8.48 26.98
N GLU A 564 -13.80 -9.63 26.55
CA GLU A 564 -13.22 -10.41 25.45
C GLU A 564 -13.31 -9.68 24.11
N LEU A 565 -14.37 -8.88 23.89
CA LEU A 565 -14.50 -8.05 22.70
C LEU A 565 -13.55 -6.85 22.76
N ALA A 566 -13.42 -6.22 23.93
CA ALA A 566 -12.46 -5.13 24.12
C ALA A 566 -11.02 -5.59 23.86
N VAL A 567 -10.66 -6.79 24.35
CA VAL A 567 -9.34 -7.40 24.08
C VAL A 567 -9.10 -7.56 22.59
N LYS A 568 -10.09 -8.02 21.80
CA LYS A 568 -9.93 -8.18 20.33
C LYS A 568 -9.60 -6.87 19.64
N GLU A 569 -10.21 -5.76 20.04
CA GLU A 569 -9.91 -4.45 19.49
C GLU A 569 -8.46 -3.99 19.82
N TYR A 570 -8.01 -4.20 21.06
CA TYR A 570 -6.61 -3.88 21.41
C TYR A 570 -5.60 -4.83 20.75
N GLU A 571 -5.91 -6.11 20.60
CA GLU A 571 -5.05 -7.04 19.84
C GLU A 571 -4.94 -6.66 18.36
N ALA A 572 -6.02 -6.17 17.77
CA ALA A 572 -5.98 -5.62 16.40
C ALA A 572 -5.02 -4.42 16.32
N LEU A 573 -5.07 -3.52 17.31
CA LEU A 573 -4.14 -2.39 17.40
C LEU A 573 -2.68 -2.83 17.60
N ILE A 574 -2.43 -3.86 18.43
CA ILE A 574 -1.08 -4.43 18.64
C ILE A 574 -0.48 -4.96 17.33
N LEU A 575 -1.29 -5.64 16.51
CA LEU A 575 -0.82 -6.16 15.23
C LEU A 575 -0.44 -5.04 14.25
N GLN A 576 -1.23 -3.98 14.19
CA GLN A 576 -1.02 -2.87 13.26
C GLN A 576 0.04 -1.88 13.76
N THR A 577 0.09 -1.63 15.07
CA THR A 577 0.99 -0.64 15.69
C THR A 577 1.89 -1.28 16.76
N PRO A 578 2.74 -2.26 16.38
CA PRO A 578 3.52 -3.05 17.35
C PRO A 578 4.57 -2.23 18.12
N HIS A 579 4.85 -1.01 17.72
CA HIS A 579 5.75 -0.06 18.38
C HIS A 579 5.05 0.80 19.45
N ASN A 580 3.71 0.76 19.54
CA ASN A 580 2.94 1.52 20.52
C ASN A 580 2.71 0.69 21.79
N PRO A 581 3.22 1.08 22.98
CA PRO A 581 3.05 0.32 24.21
C PRO A 581 1.61 0.34 24.75
N SER A 582 0.81 1.36 24.43
CA SER A 582 -0.50 1.56 25.05
C SER A 582 -1.49 0.42 24.79
N PRO A 583 -1.67 -0.13 23.57
CA PRO A 583 -2.55 -1.27 23.35
C PRO A 583 -2.11 -2.53 24.11
N TYR A 584 -0.79 -2.76 24.28
CA TYR A 584 -0.28 -3.89 25.07
C TYR A 584 -0.66 -3.76 26.54
N ILE A 585 -0.53 -2.57 27.12
CA ILE A 585 -0.91 -2.31 28.53
C ILE A 585 -2.42 -2.54 28.70
N ARG A 586 -3.24 -1.99 27.80
CA ARG A 586 -4.71 -2.15 27.88
C ARG A 586 -5.13 -3.61 27.74
N ALA A 587 -4.61 -4.31 26.73
CA ALA A 587 -4.87 -5.75 26.55
C ALA A 587 -4.40 -6.57 27.77
N GLY A 588 -3.20 -6.27 28.29
CA GLY A 588 -2.64 -6.95 29.47
C GLY A 588 -3.50 -6.78 30.72
N LEU A 589 -4.04 -5.57 30.96
CA LEU A 589 -4.99 -5.32 32.07
C LEU A 589 -6.28 -6.11 31.88
N LEU A 590 -6.82 -6.14 30.68
CA LEU A 590 -8.04 -6.88 30.38
C LEU A 590 -7.84 -8.40 30.53
N TYR A 591 -6.71 -8.94 30.07
CA TYR A 591 -6.37 -10.34 30.30
C TYR A 591 -6.22 -10.67 31.79
N ALA A 592 -5.61 -9.77 32.56
CA ALA A 592 -5.54 -9.95 34.03
C ALA A 592 -6.94 -9.98 34.66
N ASN A 593 -7.87 -9.12 34.23
CA ASN A 593 -9.26 -9.13 34.71
C ASN A 593 -10.01 -10.40 34.27
N LEU A 594 -9.68 -10.97 33.12
CA LEU A 594 -10.20 -12.25 32.64
C LEU A 594 -9.48 -13.46 33.27
N GLN A 595 -8.53 -13.24 34.18
CA GLN A 595 -7.69 -14.26 34.85
C GLN A 595 -6.78 -15.05 33.87
N ASP A 596 -6.58 -14.55 32.65
CA ASP A 596 -5.60 -15.07 31.69
C ASP A 596 -4.22 -14.44 31.98
N PHE A 597 -3.59 -14.93 33.04
CA PHE A 597 -2.33 -14.35 33.51
C PHE A 597 -1.15 -14.61 32.58
N ASP A 598 -1.21 -15.62 31.72
CA ASP A 598 -0.15 -15.89 30.75
C ASP A 598 -0.13 -14.82 29.68
N ARG A 599 -1.27 -14.53 29.04
CA ARG A 599 -1.38 -13.46 28.06
C ARG A 599 -1.20 -12.09 28.68
N ALA A 600 -1.72 -11.87 29.90
CA ALA A 600 -1.49 -10.62 30.62
C ALA A 600 0.00 -10.33 30.79
N GLN A 601 0.76 -11.31 31.30
CA GLN A 601 2.20 -11.18 31.50
C GLN A 601 2.95 -10.93 30.17
N ASP A 602 2.64 -11.70 29.11
CA ASP A 602 3.26 -11.51 27.79
C ASP A 602 3.04 -10.08 27.26
N ARG A 603 1.81 -9.59 27.30
CA ARG A 603 1.50 -8.23 26.83
C ARG A 603 2.21 -7.15 27.64
N MET A 604 2.26 -7.29 28.97
CA MET A 604 2.95 -6.34 29.83
C MET A 604 4.47 -6.36 29.60
N LEU A 605 5.09 -7.53 29.43
CA LEU A 605 6.52 -7.63 29.14
C LEU A 605 6.86 -7.00 27.78
N ARG A 606 6.02 -7.17 26.78
CA ARG A 606 6.18 -6.50 25.47
C ARG A 606 6.05 -4.99 25.59
N ALA A 607 5.09 -4.49 26.39
CA ALA A 607 4.99 -3.07 26.68
C ALA A 607 6.26 -2.52 27.32
N LEU A 608 6.80 -3.23 28.33
CA LEU A 608 8.04 -2.85 29.02
C LEU A 608 9.28 -2.89 28.14
N ALA A 609 9.30 -3.75 27.12
CA ALA A 609 10.38 -3.76 26.12
C ALA A 609 10.36 -2.51 25.23
N LEU A 610 9.20 -1.88 25.06
CA LEU A 610 9.04 -0.63 24.30
C LEU A 610 9.31 0.61 25.18
N THR A 611 8.69 0.65 26.37
CA THR A 611 8.80 1.83 27.25
C THR A 611 8.56 1.41 28.72
N PRO A 612 9.37 1.89 29.67
CA PRO A 612 9.10 1.71 31.10
C PRO A 612 7.72 2.26 31.48
N SER A 613 6.91 1.46 32.19
CA SER A 613 5.55 1.82 32.63
C SER A 613 5.32 1.34 34.06
N LEU A 614 4.87 2.23 34.94
CA LEU A 614 4.49 1.91 36.32
C LEU A 614 3.45 0.77 36.34
N GLU A 615 2.41 0.92 35.54
CA GLU A 615 1.28 0.00 35.46
C GLU A 615 1.71 -1.39 34.97
N ALA A 616 2.56 -1.47 33.96
CA ALA A 616 3.07 -2.73 33.45
C ALA A 616 3.99 -3.42 34.47
N TYR A 617 4.88 -2.70 35.16
CA TYR A 617 5.70 -3.25 36.23
C TYR A 617 4.87 -3.78 37.40
N GLN A 618 3.83 -3.05 37.81
CA GLN A 618 2.91 -3.48 38.87
C GLN A 618 2.17 -4.76 38.52
N VAL A 619 1.63 -4.84 37.29
CA VAL A 619 0.86 -6.01 36.85
C VAL A 619 1.74 -7.25 36.77
N VAL A 620 2.94 -7.14 36.14
CA VAL A 620 3.90 -8.27 36.09
C VAL A 620 4.28 -8.71 37.48
N GLY A 621 4.62 -7.76 38.38
CA GLY A 621 4.95 -8.07 39.79
C GLY A 621 3.82 -8.79 40.54
N ALA A 622 2.57 -8.33 40.37
CA ALA A 622 1.40 -8.94 40.99
C ALA A 622 1.10 -10.36 40.45
N ILE A 623 1.21 -10.55 39.11
CA ILE A 623 1.04 -11.88 38.50
C ILE A 623 2.06 -12.88 39.04
N LEU A 624 3.33 -12.46 39.15
CA LEU A 624 4.40 -13.31 39.67
C LEU A 624 4.17 -13.67 41.15
N LEU A 625 3.67 -12.72 41.96
CA LEU A 625 3.26 -13.01 43.34
C LEU A 625 2.13 -14.03 43.41
N ASN A 626 1.08 -13.85 42.60
CA ASN A 626 -0.04 -14.80 42.56
C ASN A 626 0.38 -16.22 42.14
N ARG A 627 1.45 -16.33 41.36
CA ARG A 627 2.06 -17.60 40.94
C ARG A 627 3.02 -18.19 41.99
N GLY A 628 3.16 -17.55 43.16
CA GLY A 628 4.11 -18.01 44.16
C GLY A 628 5.58 -17.81 43.78
N GLN A 629 5.88 -16.83 42.96
CA GLN A 629 7.22 -16.52 42.47
C GLN A 629 7.74 -15.15 43.01
N PRO A 630 7.79 -14.94 44.32
CA PRO A 630 8.11 -13.64 44.92
C PRO A 630 9.52 -13.14 44.56
N ALA A 631 10.51 -14.02 44.43
CA ALA A 631 11.86 -13.65 44.07
C ALA A 631 11.91 -13.01 42.66
N GLN A 632 11.12 -13.52 41.71
CA GLN A 632 11.04 -12.98 40.37
C GLN A 632 10.21 -11.68 40.31
N SER A 633 9.27 -11.47 41.25
CA SER A 633 8.45 -10.25 41.28
C SER A 633 9.22 -9.01 41.74
N LEU A 634 10.20 -9.19 42.65
CA LEU A 634 10.94 -8.08 43.29
C LEU A 634 11.56 -7.08 42.27
N PRO A 635 12.28 -7.51 41.23
CA PRO A 635 12.86 -6.57 40.29
C PRO A 635 11.83 -5.66 39.59
N TYR A 636 10.66 -6.19 39.26
CA TYR A 636 9.58 -5.43 38.65
C TYR A 636 8.94 -4.46 39.62
N LEU A 637 8.62 -4.90 40.86
CA LEU A 637 8.04 -4.05 41.89
C LEU A 637 9.00 -2.94 42.33
N GLN A 638 10.32 -3.22 42.42
CA GLN A 638 11.33 -2.22 42.72
C GLN A 638 11.41 -1.14 41.64
N LYS A 639 11.34 -1.53 40.34
CA LYS A 639 11.26 -0.56 39.23
C LYS A 639 9.97 0.25 39.27
N ALA A 640 8.84 -0.36 39.61
CA ALA A 640 7.58 0.34 39.85
C ALA A 640 7.71 1.39 40.96
N LEU A 641 8.35 1.03 42.11
CA LEU A 641 8.58 1.95 43.20
C LEU A 641 9.54 3.09 42.85
N GLN A 642 10.54 2.83 41.99
CA GLN A 642 11.43 3.90 41.49
C GLN A 642 10.67 4.93 40.62
N LEU A 643 9.68 4.48 39.83
CA LEU A 643 8.84 5.39 39.02
C LEU A 643 7.83 6.15 39.89
N ALA A 644 7.31 5.54 40.95
CA ALA A 644 6.34 6.14 41.87
C ALA A 644 6.66 5.77 43.32
N PRO A 645 7.56 6.50 43.99
CA PRO A 645 8.02 6.14 45.37
C PRO A 645 6.92 6.12 46.43
N GLY A 646 5.81 6.80 46.22
CA GLY A 646 4.66 6.86 47.11
C GLY A 646 3.48 5.96 46.72
N ASP A 647 3.65 5.05 45.78
CA ASP A 647 2.54 4.21 45.31
C ASP A 647 2.23 3.08 46.34
N GLY A 648 1.06 3.19 46.95
CA GLY A 648 0.62 2.26 47.99
C GLY A 648 0.45 0.82 47.50
N ARG A 649 -0.02 0.62 46.25
CA ARG A 649 -0.18 -0.70 45.64
C ARG A 649 1.17 -1.40 45.44
N THR A 650 2.16 -0.67 44.98
CA THR A 650 3.52 -1.17 44.78
C THR A 650 4.15 -1.55 46.13
N LEU A 651 4.02 -0.68 47.15
CA LEU A 651 4.54 -0.93 48.50
C LEU A 651 3.87 -2.15 49.14
N TYR A 652 2.55 -2.31 48.96
CA TYR A 652 1.82 -3.49 49.42
C TYR A 652 2.35 -4.78 48.80
N ASN A 653 2.51 -4.79 47.49
CA ASN A 653 3.03 -5.95 46.75
C ASN A 653 4.49 -6.26 47.12
N LEU A 654 5.33 -5.23 47.34
CA LEU A 654 6.70 -5.41 47.83
C LEU A 654 6.74 -6.00 49.25
N ALA A 655 5.91 -5.50 50.16
CA ALA A 655 5.80 -6.04 51.48
C ALA A 655 5.38 -7.53 51.42
N THR A 656 4.40 -7.85 50.57
CA THR A 656 3.95 -9.24 50.35
C THR A 656 5.08 -10.11 49.79
N ALA A 657 5.81 -9.63 48.78
CA ALA A 657 6.94 -10.37 48.21
C ALA A 657 8.03 -10.67 49.27
N HIS A 658 8.41 -9.66 50.08
CA HIS A 658 9.39 -9.82 51.13
C HIS A 658 8.93 -10.78 52.22
N LEU A 659 7.63 -10.71 52.62
CA LEU A 659 7.05 -11.68 53.59
C LEU A 659 7.10 -13.11 53.06
N MET A 660 6.71 -13.34 51.80
CA MET A 660 6.78 -14.67 51.17
C MET A 660 8.21 -15.23 51.09
N LEU A 661 9.21 -14.36 51.08
CA LEU A 661 10.64 -14.72 51.06
C LEU A 661 11.25 -14.80 52.48
N GLY A 662 10.48 -14.56 53.55
CA GLY A 662 10.99 -14.52 54.92
C GLY A 662 11.86 -13.30 55.24
N GLN A 663 11.85 -12.28 54.38
CA GLN A 663 12.66 -11.06 54.49
C GLN A 663 11.95 -10.02 55.36
N THR A 664 11.97 -10.23 56.68
CA THR A 664 11.17 -9.46 57.66
C THR A 664 11.51 -7.97 57.69
N GLU A 665 12.79 -7.57 57.67
CA GLU A 665 13.18 -6.14 57.77
C GLU A 665 12.79 -5.33 56.51
N PRO A 666 13.03 -5.79 55.27
CA PRO A 666 12.50 -5.13 54.07
C PRO A 666 10.97 -5.02 54.06
N ALA A 667 10.26 -6.07 54.49
CA ALA A 667 8.81 -6.05 54.62
C ALA A 667 8.34 -4.99 55.62
N ARG A 668 8.99 -4.91 56.79
CA ARG A 668 8.69 -3.90 57.83
C ARG A 668 8.88 -2.48 57.31
N THR A 669 9.92 -2.24 56.54
CA THR A 669 10.17 -0.92 55.91
C THR A 669 9.04 -0.51 54.96
N CYS A 670 8.59 -1.42 54.11
CA CYS A 670 7.45 -1.17 53.20
C CYS A 670 6.15 -0.92 53.98
N VAL A 671 5.88 -1.71 55.03
CA VAL A 671 4.67 -1.54 55.87
C VAL A 671 4.70 -0.18 56.58
N ALA A 672 5.84 0.24 57.14
CA ALA A 672 5.97 1.56 57.78
C ALA A 672 5.73 2.74 56.82
N GLN A 673 6.12 2.59 55.56
CA GLN A 673 5.78 3.56 54.53
C GLN A 673 4.30 3.56 54.20
N LEU A 674 3.69 2.38 54.06
CA LEU A 674 2.25 2.23 53.81
C LEU A 674 1.40 2.85 54.94
N GLU A 675 1.81 2.67 56.19
CA GLU A 675 1.10 3.26 57.36
C GLU A 675 1.05 4.78 57.28
N LYS A 676 2.10 5.42 56.81
CA LYS A 676 2.12 6.88 56.61
C LYS A 676 1.20 7.34 55.48
N LEU A 677 1.04 6.50 54.42
CA LEU A 677 0.23 6.81 53.26
C LEU A 677 -1.25 6.47 53.48
N MET A 678 -1.53 5.38 54.19
CA MET A 678 -2.87 4.85 54.40
C MET A 678 -3.09 4.48 55.87
N PRO A 679 -3.09 5.44 56.79
CA PRO A 679 -3.24 5.17 58.19
C PRO A 679 -4.58 4.49 58.49
N GLY A 680 -4.51 3.35 59.20
CA GLY A 680 -5.72 2.59 59.63
C GLY A 680 -6.34 1.70 58.56
N SER A 681 -5.70 1.51 57.38
CA SER A 681 -6.24 0.62 56.36
C SER A 681 -6.23 -0.85 56.80
N ALA A 682 -7.23 -1.62 56.32
CA ALA A 682 -7.33 -3.05 56.60
C ALA A 682 -6.16 -3.85 56.03
N GLU A 683 -5.66 -3.45 54.87
CA GLU A 683 -4.53 -4.05 54.18
C GLU A 683 -3.23 -3.89 54.99
N VAL A 684 -2.96 -2.73 55.54
CA VAL A 684 -1.79 -2.48 56.42
C VAL A 684 -1.91 -3.30 57.69
N ALA A 685 -3.11 -3.36 58.31
CA ALA A 685 -3.35 -4.18 59.49
C ALA A 685 -3.15 -5.68 59.20
N GLN A 686 -3.47 -6.16 58.03
CA GLN A 686 -3.22 -7.53 57.59
C GLN A 686 -1.72 -7.83 57.46
N LEU A 687 -0.96 -6.97 56.79
CA LEU A 687 0.50 -7.12 56.66
C LEU A 687 1.21 -7.09 58.01
N ARG A 688 0.76 -6.23 58.94
CA ARG A 688 1.27 -6.20 60.32
C ARG A 688 1.05 -7.51 61.06
N ARG A 689 -0.14 -8.11 60.94
CA ARG A 689 -0.43 -9.42 61.54
C ARG A 689 0.50 -10.50 60.98
N SER A 690 0.71 -10.48 59.66
CA SER A 690 1.64 -11.40 58.98
C SER A 690 3.10 -11.23 59.43
N LEU A 691 3.54 -9.99 59.74
CA LEU A 691 4.86 -9.69 60.30
C LEU A 691 5.02 -10.17 61.76
N ALA A 692 3.94 -10.19 62.54
CA ALA A 692 3.95 -10.59 63.93
C ALA A 692 3.84 -12.12 64.14
N SER A 693 3.35 -12.86 63.16
CA SER A 693 3.21 -14.31 63.19
C SER A 693 4.53 -14.97 62.79
N PRO A 694 5.16 -15.83 63.68
CA PRO A 694 6.35 -16.55 63.25
C PRO A 694 6.00 -17.50 62.11
N GLN A 695 6.61 -17.28 60.91
CA GLN A 695 6.49 -18.25 59.84
C GLN A 695 7.25 -19.53 60.21
N PRO A 696 6.63 -20.72 60.06
CA PRO A 696 7.40 -21.94 60.12
C PRO A 696 8.43 -21.96 58.98
N ALA A 697 9.70 -22.15 59.33
CA ALA A 697 10.77 -22.36 58.39
C ALA A 697 10.40 -23.50 57.42
N ARG A 698 10.25 -23.21 56.14
CA ARG A 698 10.15 -24.20 55.08
C ARG A 698 11.48 -24.37 54.41
#